data_16072c5b9041107d5b5421a44d16b7f2
#
_entry.id   16072c5b9041107d5b5421a44d16b7f2
#
_cell.length_a   1.000
_cell.length_b   1.000
_cell.length_c   1.000
_cell.angle_alpha   90.00
_cell.angle_beta   90.00
_cell.angle_gamma   90.00
#
_symmetry.space_group_name_H-M   'P 1'
#
loop_
_entity.id
_entity.type
_entity.pdbx_description
1 polymer ?
#
loop_
_entity_poly.entity_id
_entity_poly.type
_entity_poly.pdbx_seq_one_letter_code
_entity_poly.pdbx_strand_id
1 'polypeptide(L)'
;MEIFLIVLLLLFLIGLSNIINHFIPFIPVPLIQIALGGVLAILPIGLQVPMEPELFFVLFIAPLLFNDGKNVPRKALWKLRVPILLLALGLVFVTVLVIGYLIHWLIPAIPLPAAFALAAILSPTDVVAVGAMASRVKLPKIIMHTLEGEGLTNDASGLVAFKFAVAATVTGYFSLAEASLSFVIIALGGLIGGAIIAFAIIRLRVFIRRLGMEDVTIHMLIQILTPFVIYLSVEHFHFSGILGVVAGGIVHAIERDREQSPTIKLQIVSNSTWSVILFILNGLVFVLLGLQVPGVANSIFENAAFNNMEVTGYIIIISISLFVLRFIWVLVAWWTGWKMKKGMVKPSFKAIGIITVSGVRGAVTLAGAFTLPFVLDDGSPFPERSLIIFIAAGVILATLMVTSIFLPIIARPKHEHMGENKVEREKRALIQSQSAAIKAVESSITNDNRETAIKIISKYNVRISQAHAAGNQKNQSEIREKENKARLIGLEAEKREIVRLVKEELVDREAAHLCLEHIRRMEMAVTNRMKYRRLIFILLLKKVLVKSGKLFLSKKRELIEQSKERLHKMIAIKLKTAKAAIREIKEKTSPDDKGISLIVIAEYSFLISRLKRDNKMVRGHEQVNFERDLQYIAIQAERDEVQDMFEEGTISFELAQKMRQHINIREANVVDEGSYDH
;
A
#
# COMPACT_ATOMS: atom_id res chain seq x y z
N MET A 1 -17.47 6.62 -26.19
CA MET A 1 -17.66 7.58 -25.09
C MET A 1 -18.11 6.88 -23.82
N GLU A 2 -19.06 5.97 -23.86
CA GLU A 2 -19.59 5.27 -22.66
C GLU A 2 -18.52 4.49 -21.88
N ILE A 3 -17.74 3.63 -22.54
CA ILE A 3 -16.66 2.87 -21.89
C ILE A 3 -15.65 3.79 -21.20
N PHE A 4 -15.29 4.91 -21.86
CA PHE A 4 -14.35 5.88 -21.29
C PHE A 4 -14.91 6.50 -20.00
N LEU A 5 -16.19 6.89 -20.00
CA LEU A 5 -16.86 7.47 -18.82
C LEU A 5 -16.96 6.43 -17.69
N ILE A 6 -17.24 5.17 -18.02
CA ILE A 6 -17.27 4.07 -17.05
C ILE A 6 -15.91 3.91 -16.37
N VAL A 7 -14.82 3.82 -17.16
CA VAL A 7 -13.46 3.70 -16.62
C VAL A 7 -13.11 4.87 -15.71
N LEU A 8 -13.45 6.09 -16.13
CA LEU A 8 -13.20 7.31 -15.37
C LEU A 8 -13.97 7.33 -14.05
N LEU A 9 -15.23 6.89 -14.07
CA LEU A 9 -16.07 6.76 -12.88
C LEU A 9 -15.52 5.70 -11.92
N LEU A 10 -15.10 4.54 -12.41
CA LEU A 10 -14.50 3.49 -11.58
C LEU A 10 -13.21 3.98 -10.91
N LEU A 11 -12.34 4.68 -11.66
CA LEU A 11 -11.12 5.27 -11.10
C LEU A 11 -11.44 6.35 -10.04
N PHE A 12 -12.49 7.15 -10.27
CA PHE A 12 -12.97 8.13 -9.29
C PHE A 12 -13.43 7.44 -8.00
N LEU A 13 -14.20 6.34 -8.09
CA LEU A 13 -14.66 5.59 -6.91
C LEU A 13 -13.49 4.98 -6.13
N ILE A 14 -12.45 4.50 -6.82
CA ILE A 14 -11.22 4.00 -6.17
C ILE A 14 -10.54 5.13 -5.41
N GLY A 15 -10.38 6.30 -6.02
CA GLY A 15 -9.83 7.47 -5.35
C GLY A 15 -10.67 7.91 -4.14
N LEU A 16 -12.00 7.93 -4.30
CA LEU A 16 -12.97 8.25 -3.25
C LEU A 16 -12.89 7.26 -2.09
N SER A 17 -12.73 5.97 -2.36
CA SER A 17 -12.61 4.93 -1.32
C SER A 17 -11.42 5.18 -0.40
N ASN A 18 -10.30 5.64 -0.95
CA ASN A 18 -9.11 5.98 -0.18
C ASN A 18 -9.31 7.23 0.70
N ILE A 19 -10.02 8.22 0.17
CA ILE A 19 -10.42 9.41 0.93
C ILE A 19 -11.33 9.02 2.09
N ILE A 20 -12.36 8.19 1.85
CA ILE A 20 -13.27 7.69 2.88
C ILE A 20 -12.50 6.91 3.95
N ASN A 21 -11.58 6.03 3.55
CA ASN A 21 -10.76 5.27 4.49
C ASN A 21 -9.88 6.16 5.38
N HIS A 22 -9.44 7.33 4.88
CA HIS A 22 -8.71 8.29 5.70
C HIS A 22 -9.57 8.86 6.87
N PHE A 23 -10.87 9.05 6.64
CA PHE A 23 -11.81 9.53 7.67
C PHE A 23 -12.33 8.40 8.56
N ILE A 24 -12.52 7.21 7.98
CA ILE A 24 -13.06 6.03 8.67
C ILE A 24 -12.04 4.88 8.60
N PRO A 25 -10.92 5.00 9.32
CA PRO A 25 -9.82 4.05 9.18
C PRO A 25 -10.12 2.64 9.72
N PHE A 26 -11.21 2.40 10.41
CA PHE A 26 -11.57 1.08 10.90
C PHE A 26 -12.20 0.17 9.83
N ILE A 27 -12.74 0.72 8.73
CA ILE A 27 -13.27 -0.08 7.61
C ILE A 27 -12.15 -0.31 6.59
N PRO A 28 -11.84 -1.56 6.21
CA PRO A 28 -10.88 -1.86 5.16
C PRO A 28 -11.28 -1.27 3.81
N VAL A 29 -10.29 -0.81 3.03
CA VAL A 29 -10.52 -0.24 1.69
C VAL A 29 -11.35 -1.16 0.77
N PRO A 30 -11.10 -2.48 0.70
CA PRO A 30 -11.91 -3.38 -0.11
C PRO A 30 -13.42 -3.33 0.20
N LEU A 31 -13.81 -3.28 1.47
CA LEU A 31 -15.23 -3.19 1.84
C LEU A 31 -15.86 -1.85 1.42
N ILE A 32 -15.11 -0.75 1.50
CA ILE A 32 -15.57 0.56 1.02
C ILE A 32 -15.76 0.53 -0.50
N GLN A 33 -14.83 -0.09 -1.22
CA GLN A 33 -14.89 -0.23 -2.68
C GLN A 33 -16.08 -1.07 -3.13
N ILE A 34 -16.34 -2.20 -2.46
CA ILE A 34 -17.53 -3.03 -2.72
C ILE A 34 -18.81 -2.23 -2.44
N ALA A 35 -18.87 -1.51 -1.32
CA ALA A 35 -20.04 -0.69 -0.99
C ALA A 35 -20.29 0.42 -2.01
N LEU A 36 -19.23 1.11 -2.46
CA LEU A 36 -19.34 2.14 -3.50
C LEU A 36 -19.78 1.57 -4.85
N GLY A 37 -19.27 0.39 -5.23
CA GLY A 37 -19.72 -0.33 -6.42
C GLY A 37 -21.19 -0.72 -6.34
N GLY A 38 -21.63 -1.24 -5.17
CA GLY A 38 -23.02 -1.59 -4.92
C GLY A 38 -23.97 -0.39 -4.97
N VAL A 39 -23.58 0.74 -4.38
CA VAL A 39 -24.34 2.00 -4.48
C VAL A 39 -24.46 2.44 -5.93
N LEU A 40 -23.37 2.36 -6.71
CA LEU A 40 -23.40 2.71 -8.13
C LEU A 40 -24.35 1.82 -8.93
N ALA A 41 -24.43 0.52 -8.62
CA ALA A 41 -25.31 -0.43 -9.29
C ALA A 41 -26.80 -0.17 -9.03
N ILE A 42 -27.14 0.41 -7.87
CA ILE A 42 -28.52 0.73 -7.48
C ILE A 42 -28.99 2.05 -8.14
N LEU A 43 -28.06 2.93 -8.51
CA LEU A 43 -28.40 4.18 -9.17
C LEU A 43 -28.96 3.92 -10.58
N PRO A 44 -30.05 4.62 -11.01
CA PRO A 44 -30.69 4.42 -12.30
C PRO A 44 -29.88 5.01 -13.47
N ILE A 45 -28.57 4.73 -13.51
CA ILE A 45 -27.65 5.25 -14.52
C ILE A 45 -27.52 4.28 -15.71
N GLY A 46 -28.14 3.09 -15.61
CA GLY A 46 -28.13 2.09 -16.68
C GLY A 46 -26.74 1.46 -16.95
N LEU A 47 -25.81 1.57 -16.00
CA LEU A 47 -24.45 1.04 -16.13
C LEU A 47 -24.45 -0.49 -15.98
N GLN A 48 -24.56 -1.18 -17.09
CA GLN A 48 -24.26 -2.61 -17.15
C GLN A 48 -22.83 -2.77 -17.69
N VAL A 49 -21.91 -3.16 -16.82
CA VAL A 49 -20.54 -3.52 -17.22
C VAL A 49 -20.55 -5.02 -17.50
N PRO A 50 -20.57 -5.46 -18.76
CA PRO A 50 -20.45 -6.88 -19.06
C PRO A 50 -19.09 -7.36 -18.57
N MET A 51 -19.09 -8.37 -17.73
CA MET A 51 -17.86 -8.96 -17.19
C MET A 51 -17.51 -10.18 -18.03
N GLU A 52 -16.62 -9.99 -19.00
CA GLU A 52 -16.03 -11.11 -19.72
C GLU A 52 -14.94 -11.76 -18.86
N PRO A 53 -15.12 -13.01 -18.45
CA PRO A 53 -14.22 -13.67 -17.52
C PRO A 53 -12.78 -13.75 -18.00
N GLU A 54 -12.56 -14.00 -19.31
CA GLU A 54 -11.23 -14.09 -19.89
C GLU A 54 -10.49 -12.75 -19.81
N LEU A 55 -11.17 -11.64 -20.12
CA LEU A 55 -10.62 -10.29 -19.97
C LEU A 55 -10.29 -9.99 -18.51
N PHE A 56 -11.12 -10.45 -17.58
CA PHE A 56 -10.88 -10.25 -16.15
C PHE A 56 -9.58 -10.95 -15.70
N PHE A 57 -9.38 -12.21 -16.11
CA PHE A 57 -8.14 -12.92 -15.77
C PHE A 57 -6.92 -12.26 -16.39
N VAL A 58 -6.99 -11.85 -17.65
CA VAL A 58 -5.86 -11.20 -18.35
C VAL A 58 -5.55 -9.84 -17.72
N LEU A 59 -6.56 -8.97 -17.58
CA LEU A 59 -6.34 -7.57 -17.19
C LEU A 59 -6.03 -7.40 -15.70
N PHE A 60 -6.63 -8.20 -14.84
CA PHE A 60 -6.51 -8.00 -13.39
C PHE A 60 -5.66 -9.07 -12.73
N ILE A 61 -5.97 -10.34 -12.95
CA ILE A 61 -5.33 -11.42 -12.19
C ILE A 61 -3.90 -11.66 -12.65
N ALA A 62 -3.61 -11.63 -13.94
CA ALA A 62 -2.26 -11.86 -14.44
C ALA A 62 -1.22 -10.84 -13.90
N PRO A 63 -1.42 -9.51 -13.96
CA PRO A 63 -0.48 -8.56 -13.38
C PRO A 63 -0.33 -8.69 -11.85
N LEU A 64 -1.42 -8.98 -11.13
CA LEU A 64 -1.39 -9.16 -9.68
C LEU A 64 -0.51 -10.35 -9.29
N LEU A 65 -0.76 -11.53 -9.87
CA LEU A 65 0.00 -12.75 -9.60
C LEU A 65 1.46 -12.67 -10.07
N PHE A 66 1.72 -11.97 -11.17
CA PHE A 66 3.09 -11.71 -11.62
C PHE A 66 3.87 -10.90 -10.59
N ASN A 67 3.26 -9.82 -10.07
CA ASN A 67 3.89 -9.00 -9.05
C ASN A 67 4.09 -9.78 -7.74
N ASP A 68 3.14 -10.61 -7.36
CA ASP A 68 3.25 -11.46 -6.18
C ASP A 68 4.39 -12.46 -6.34
N GLY A 69 4.48 -13.16 -7.47
CA GLY A 69 5.60 -14.03 -7.80
C GLY A 69 6.95 -13.30 -7.78
N LYS A 70 7.01 -12.05 -8.27
CA LYS A 70 8.21 -11.21 -8.31
C LYS A 70 8.67 -10.75 -6.92
N ASN A 71 7.76 -10.52 -5.98
CA ASN A 71 8.08 -9.95 -4.65
C ASN A 71 8.23 -10.99 -3.56
N VAL A 72 7.93 -12.24 -3.83
CA VAL A 72 7.99 -13.33 -2.85
C VAL A 72 9.40 -13.53 -2.28
N PRO A 73 9.58 -13.59 -0.95
CA PRO A 73 10.85 -13.87 -0.31
C PRO A 73 11.23 -15.36 -0.43
N ARG A 74 11.94 -15.73 -1.50
CA ARG A 74 12.27 -17.12 -1.86
C ARG A 74 12.91 -17.94 -0.76
N LYS A 75 13.85 -17.38 0.01
CA LYS A 75 14.50 -18.06 1.13
C LYS A 75 13.49 -18.46 2.22
N ALA A 76 12.49 -17.59 2.47
CA ALA A 76 11.42 -17.87 3.42
C ALA A 76 10.47 -18.94 2.88
N LEU A 77 10.05 -18.83 1.59
CA LEU A 77 9.22 -19.84 0.94
C LEU A 77 9.86 -21.22 0.93
N TRP A 78 11.16 -21.32 0.60
CA TRP A 78 11.85 -22.61 0.61
C TRP A 78 11.91 -23.24 2.00
N LYS A 79 12.05 -22.42 3.04
CA LYS A 79 11.97 -22.89 4.45
C LYS A 79 10.57 -23.33 4.83
N LEU A 80 9.54 -22.66 4.32
CA LEU A 80 8.13 -22.88 4.61
C LEU A 80 7.40 -23.74 3.56
N ARG A 81 8.13 -24.37 2.63
CA ARG A 81 7.54 -25.13 1.51
C ARG A 81 6.53 -26.19 1.93
N VAL A 82 6.78 -26.90 3.04
CA VAL A 82 5.87 -27.95 3.50
C VAL A 82 4.54 -27.38 4.02
N PRO A 83 4.50 -26.42 4.97
CA PRO A 83 3.24 -25.80 5.35
C PRO A 83 2.53 -25.09 4.19
N ILE A 84 3.27 -24.45 3.25
CA ILE A 84 2.68 -23.81 2.09
C ILE A 84 2.00 -24.84 1.17
N LEU A 85 2.68 -25.94 0.81
CA LEU A 85 2.10 -26.98 -0.02
C LEU A 85 0.90 -27.67 0.64
N LEU A 86 0.94 -27.88 1.95
CA LEU A 86 -0.20 -28.44 2.69
C LEU A 86 -1.42 -27.50 2.66
N LEU A 87 -1.21 -26.19 2.74
CA LEU A 87 -2.30 -25.22 2.66
C LEU A 87 -2.76 -24.99 1.20
N ALA A 88 -1.83 -24.91 0.26
CA ALA A 88 -2.14 -24.56 -1.13
C ALA A 88 -2.66 -25.71 -1.98
N LEU A 89 -2.32 -26.95 -1.64
CA LEU A 89 -2.78 -28.15 -2.33
C LEU A 89 -3.68 -28.99 -1.41
N GLY A 90 -3.14 -29.41 -0.26
CA GLY A 90 -3.85 -30.31 0.65
C GLY A 90 -5.18 -29.73 1.12
N LEU A 91 -5.19 -28.50 1.63
CA LEU A 91 -6.43 -27.86 2.09
C LEU A 91 -7.39 -27.60 0.93
N VAL A 92 -6.90 -27.21 -0.27
CA VAL A 92 -7.75 -26.98 -1.45
C VAL A 92 -8.50 -28.25 -1.82
N PHE A 93 -7.83 -29.39 -1.98
CA PHE A 93 -8.47 -30.64 -2.34
C PHE A 93 -9.46 -31.13 -1.27
N VAL A 94 -9.07 -31.01 0.02
CA VAL A 94 -9.99 -31.37 1.13
C VAL A 94 -11.18 -30.42 1.17
N THR A 95 -10.99 -29.14 0.89
CA THR A 95 -12.10 -28.16 0.79
C THR A 95 -13.04 -28.51 -0.34
N VAL A 96 -12.54 -28.83 -1.53
CA VAL A 96 -13.36 -29.24 -2.68
C VAL A 96 -14.23 -30.44 -2.31
N LEU A 97 -13.62 -31.46 -1.72
CA LEU A 97 -14.36 -32.67 -1.35
C LEU A 97 -15.38 -32.39 -0.22
N VAL A 98 -14.92 -31.89 0.92
CA VAL A 98 -15.79 -31.75 2.11
C VAL A 98 -16.88 -30.69 1.89
N ILE A 99 -16.50 -29.53 1.40
CA ILE A 99 -17.46 -28.43 1.17
C ILE A 99 -18.34 -28.73 -0.05
N GLY A 100 -17.83 -29.39 -1.09
CA GLY A 100 -18.63 -29.80 -2.23
C GLY A 100 -19.74 -30.78 -1.85
N TYR A 101 -19.42 -31.81 -1.07
CA TYR A 101 -20.44 -32.70 -0.51
C TYR A 101 -21.41 -31.98 0.42
N LEU A 102 -20.93 -31.04 1.25
CA LEU A 102 -21.79 -30.25 2.12
C LEU A 102 -22.76 -29.37 1.31
N ILE A 103 -22.27 -28.71 0.24
CA ILE A 103 -23.13 -27.88 -0.63
C ILE A 103 -24.20 -28.73 -1.29
N HIS A 104 -23.87 -29.88 -1.87
CA HIS A 104 -24.82 -30.77 -2.51
C HIS A 104 -25.86 -31.30 -1.52
N TRP A 105 -25.43 -31.65 -0.29
CA TRP A 105 -26.35 -32.08 0.77
C TRP A 105 -27.27 -30.95 1.24
N LEU A 106 -26.78 -29.74 1.33
CA LEU A 106 -27.51 -28.57 1.80
C LEU A 106 -28.45 -28.01 0.73
N ILE A 107 -28.05 -28.10 -0.54
CA ILE A 107 -28.79 -27.58 -1.71
C ILE A 107 -28.88 -28.69 -2.77
N PRO A 108 -29.87 -29.60 -2.64
CA PRO A 108 -30.02 -30.74 -3.57
C PRO A 108 -30.24 -30.32 -5.03
N ALA A 109 -30.75 -29.09 -5.27
CA ALA A 109 -30.92 -28.54 -6.62
C ALA A 109 -29.55 -28.34 -7.35
N ILE A 110 -28.44 -28.26 -6.63
CA ILE A 110 -27.08 -28.16 -7.23
C ILE A 110 -26.52 -29.57 -7.38
N PRO A 111 -26.29 -30.07 -8.62
CA PRO A 111 -25.66 -31.37 -8.86
C PRO A 111 -24.27 -31.44 -8.24
N LEU A 112 -23.84 -32.65 -7.84
CA LEU A 112 -22.58 -32.84 -7.17
C LEU A 112 -21.35 -32.26 -7.92
N PRO A 113 -21.20 -32.39 -9.25
CA PRO A 113 -20.08 -31.72 -9.96
C PRO A 113 -20.13 -30.20 -9.88
N ALA A 114 -21.32 -29.59 -9.98
CA ALA A 114 -21.48 -28.14 -9.84
C ALA A 114 -21.22 -27.67 -8.39
N ALA A 115 -21.55 -28.48 -7.38
CA ALA A 115 -21.21 -28.24 -5.99
C ALA A 115 -19.69 -28.30 -5.76
N PHE A 116 -19.00 -29.23 -6.43
CA PHE A 116 -17.53 -29.25 -6.42
C PHE A 116 -16.93 -28.05 -7.13
N ALA A 117 -17.53 -27.57 -8.22
CA ALA A 117 -17.10 -26.34 -8.88
C ALA A 117 -17.21 -25.14 -7.93
N LEU A 118 -18.34 -24.96 -7.23
CA LEU A 118 -18.50 -23.92 -6.24
C LEU A 118 -17.48 -24.05 -5.10
N ALA A 119 -17.28 -25.23 -4.55
CA ALA A 119 -16.29 -25.47 -3.50
C ALA A 119 -14.86 -25.19 -3.97
N ALA A 120 -14.54 -25.50 -5.22
CA ALA A 120 -13.21 -25.27 -5.81
C ALA A 120 -12.89 -23.78 -5.92
N ILE A 121 -13.84 -22.94 -6.38
CA ILE A 121 -13.61 -21.49 -6.43
C ILE A 121 -13.69 -20.80 -5.07
N LEU A 122 -14.33 -21.42 -4.07
CA LEU A 122 -14.35 -20.96 -2.70
C LEU A 122 -13.10 -21.40 -1.91
N SER A 123 -12.29 -22.30 -2.43
CA SER A 123 -11.11 -22.80 -1.73
C SER A 123 -9.93 -21.80 -1.70
N PRO A 124 -9.60 -21.02 -2.77
CA PRO A 124 -8.54 -20.03 -2.77
C PRO A 124 -8.75 -18.93 -1.72
N THR A 125 -7.64 -18.34 -1.29
CA THR A 125 -7.65 -17.27 -0.28
C THR A 125 -6.93 -16.02 -0.79
N ASP A 126 -7.53 -14.87 -0.60
CA ASP A 126 -7.03 -13.57 -1.06
C ASP A 126 -6.06 -12.96 -0.04
N VAL A 127 -4.77 -13.08 -0.33
CA VAL A 127 -3.71 -12.51 0.52
C VAL A 127 -3.65 -10.99 0.39
N VAL A 128 -4.10 -10.41 -0.70
CA VAL A 128 -4.10 -8.95 -0.90
C VAL A 128 -5.08 -8.28 0.06
N ALA A 129 -6.29 -8.83 0.18
CA ALA A 129 -7.28 -8.37 1.15
C ALA A 129 -6.75 -8.51 2.59
N VAL A 130 -6.09 -9.63 2.91
CA VAL A 130 -5.43 -9.83 4.22
C VAL A 130 -4.30 -8.83 4.43
N GLY A 131 -3.47 -8.57 3.43
CA GLY A 131 -2.37 -7.60 3.47
C GLY A 131 -2.85 -6.18 3.78
N ALA A 132 -3.96 -5.75 3.18
CA ALA A 132 -4.58 -4.46 3.46
C ALA A 132 -5.01 -4.33 4.93
N MET A 133 -5.47 -5.43 5.55
CA MET A 133 -5.84 -5.47 6.97
C MET A 133 -4.61 -5.67 7.88
N ALA A 134 -3.64 -6.47 7.45
CA ALA A 134 -2.42 -6.79 8.19
C ALA A 134 -1.52 -5.57 8.41
N SER A 135 -1.54 -4.59 7.51
CA SER A 135 -0.82 -3.33 7.66
C SER A 135 -1.19 -2.59 8.95
N ARG A 136 -2.39 -2.83 9.49
CA ARG A 136 -2.92 -2.26 10.73
C ARG A 136 -2.55 -3.06 11.99
N VAL A 137 -2.17 -4.31 11.87
CA VAL A 137 -2.11 -5.27 12.99
C VAL A 137 -0.72 -5.90 13.18
N LYS A 138 0.29 -5.57 12.42
CA LYS A 138 1.66 -6.11 12.49
C LYS A 138 1.70 -7.63 12.70
N LEU A 139 1.23 -8.39 11.70
CA LEU A 139 1.31 -9.85 11.73
C LEU A 139 2.77 -10.33 11.82
N PRO A 140 3.04 -11.45 12.52
CA PRO A 140 4.37 -12.07 12.51
C PRO A 140 4.82 -12.39 11.08
N LYS A 141 6.06 -12.05 10.72
CA LYS A 141 6.60 -12.24 9.36
C LYS A 141 6.44 -13.69 8.84
N ILE A 142 6.62 -14.67 9.71
CA ILE A 142 6.47 -16.10 9.37
C ILE A 142 5.04 -16.41 8.90
N ILE A 143 4.03 -15.88 9.60
CA ILE A 143 2.63 -16.08 9.24
C ILE A 143 2.36 -15.38 7.90
N MET A 144 2.81 -14.14 7.73
CA MET A 144 2.62 -13.40 6.49
C MET A 144 3.24 -14.12 5.29
N HIS A 145 4.50 -14.58 5.41
CA HIS A 145 5.16 -15.35 4.35
C HIS A 145 4.48 -16.70 4.08
N THR A 146 3.87 -17.33 5.08
CA THR A 146 3.09 -18.56 4.86
C THR A 146 1.82 -18.27 4.07
N LEU A 147 1.10 -17.20 4.41
CA LEU A 147 -0.10 -16.77 3.70
C LEU A 147 0.22 -16.31 2.27
N GLU A 148 1.30 -15.53 2.06
CA GLU A 148 1.77 -15.12 0.74
C GLU A 148 2.11 -16.34 -0.14
N GLY A 149 2.80 -17.32 0.41
CA GLY A 149 3.12 -18.56 -0.30
C GLY A 149 1.89 -19.44 -0.57
N GLU A 150 0.94 -19.49 0.36
CA GLU A 150 -0.35 -20.15 0.17
C GLU A 150 -1.12 -19.50 -0.97
N GLY A 151 -1.40 -18.19 -0.90
CA GLY A 151 -2.20 -17.47 -1.89
C GLY A 151 -1.62 -17.53 -3.30
N LEU A 152 -0.28 -17.49 -3.43
CA LEU A 152 0.38 -17.61 -4.73
C LEU A 152 0.09 -18.94 -5.44
N THR A 153 -0.17 -20.02 -4.69
CA THR A 153 -0.28 -21.38 -5.24
C THR A 153 -1.71 -21.90 -5.19
N ASN A 154 -2.52 -21.52 -4.19
CA ASN A 154 -3.88 -22.03 -4.02
C ASN A 154 -4.86 -21.49 -5.07
N ASP A 155 -4.67 -20.27 -5.59
CA ASP A 155 -5.47 -19.70 -6.67
C ASP A 155 -5.40 -20.58 -7.92
N ALA A 156 -4.20 -21.01 -8.27
CA ALA A 156 -3.99 -21.89 -9.39
C ALA A 156 -4.59 -23.27 -9.15
N SER A 157 -4.38 -23.90 -7.99
CA SER A 157 -4.92 -25.23 -7.68
C SER A 157 -6.46 -25.22 -7.61
N GLY A 158 -7.05 -24.16 -7.03
CA GLY A 158 -8.51 -24.00 -6.97
C GLY A 158 -9.14 -23.81 -8.34
N LEU A 159 -8.55 -22.96 -9.20
CA LEU A 159 -9.08 -22.72 -10.54
C LEU A 159 -8.93 -23.96 -11.46
N VAL A 160 -7.88 -24.74 -11.33
CA VAL A 160 -7.76 -25.98 -12.09
C VAL A 160 -8.80 -26.98 -11.61
N ALA A 161 -8.97 -27.18 -10.29
CA ALA A 161 -10.02 -28.03 -9.74
C ALA A 161 -11.43 -27.57 -10.22
N PHE A 162 -11.65 -26.26 -10.25
CA PHE A 162 -12.87 -25.66 -10.78
C PHE A 162 -13.10 -25.98 -12.25
N LYS A 163 -12.11 -25.77 -13.14
CA LYS A 163 -12.24 -26.11 -14.57
C LYS A 163 -12.64 -27.57 -14.78
N PHE A 164 -12.09 -28.50 -14.00
CA PHE A 164 -12.47 -29.93 -14.08
C PHE A 164 -13.88 -30.20 -13.56
N ALA A 165 -14.26 -29.56 -12.47
CA ALA A 165 -15.61 -29.73 -11.92
C ALA A 165 -16.68 -29.14 -12.87
N VAL A 166 -16.39 -28.01 -13.51
CA VAL A 166 -17.26 -27.43 -14.55
C VAL A 166 -17.33 -28.36 -15.76
N ALA A 167 -16.19 -28.86 -16.26
CA ALA A 167 -16.17 -29.81 -17.38
C ALA A 167 -17.01 -31.07 -17.07
N ALA A 168 -16.88 -31.62 -15.85
CA ALA A 168 -17.70 -32.76 -15.41
C ALA A 168 -19.22 -32.41 -15.31
N THR A 169 -19.55 -31.16 -15.00
CA THR A 169 -20.95 -30.70 -15.00
C THR A 169 -21.46 -30.56 -16.41
N VAL A 170 -20.68 -30.02 -17.34
CA VAL A 170 -21.06 -29.74 -18.73
C VAL A 170 -21.18 -31.02 -19.54
N THR A 171 -20.26 -31.95 -19.40
CA THR A 171 -20.19 -33.21 -20.18
C THR A 171 -20.95 -34.36 -19.54
N GLY A 172 -21.32 -34.25 -18.25
CA GLY A 172 -21.91 -35.34 -17.46
C GLY A 172 -20.99 -36.51 -17.16
N TYR A 173 -19.70 -36.44 -17.57
CA TYR A 173 -18.68 -37.51 -17.40
C TYR A 173 -17.50 -37.01 -16.58
N PHE A 174 -17.05 -37.84 -15.62
CA PHE A 174 -15.89 -37.54 -14.78
C PHE A 174 -14.98 -38.77 -14.68
N SER A 175 -13.72 -38.62 -15.14
CA SER A 175 -12.66 -39.61 -14.97
C SER A 175 -11.56 -39.01 -14.09
N LEU A 176 -11.40 -39.55 -12.88
CA LEU A 176 -10.36 -39.07 -11.93
C LEU A 176 -8.95 -39.25 -12.49
N ALA A 177 -8.68 -40.33 -13.23
CA ALA A 177 -7.37 -40.61 -13.81
C ALA A 177 -7.02 -39.57 -14.90
N GLU A 178 -7.94 -39.32 -15.84
CA GLU A 178 -7.74 -38.35 -16.93
C GLU A 178 -7.66 -36.93 -16.37
N ALA A 179 -8.52 -36.59 -15.40
CA ALA A 179 -8.47 -35.30 -14.72
C ALA A 179 -7.14 -35.06 -14.03
N SER A 180 -6.61 -36.06 -13.30
CA SER A 180 -5.33 -35.94 -12.60
C SER A 180 -4.14 -35.80 -13.59
N LEU A 181 -4.13 -36.55 -14.66
CA LEU A 181 -3.07 -36.48 -15.68
C LEU A 181 -3.11 -35.11 -16.39
N SER A 182 -4.29 -34.68 -16.82
CA SER A 182 -4.50 -33.39 -17.48
C SER A 182 -4.12 -32.24 -16.55
N PHE A 183 -4.48 -32.33 -15.24
CA PHE A 183 -4.06 -31.37 -14.24
C PHE A 183 -2.54 -31.19 -14.22
N VAL A 184 -1.79 -32.31 -14.14
CA VAL A 184 -0.32 -32.26 -14.10
C VAL A 184 0.26 -31.66 -15.38
N ILE A 185 -0.27 -32.03 -16.55
CA ILE A 185 0.18 -31.53 -17.86
C ILE A 185 -0.10 -30.02 -17.97
N ILE A 186 -1.31 -29.56 -17.66
CA ILE A 186 -1.70 -28.15 -17.73
C ILE A 186 -0.90 -27.32 -16.73
N ALA A 187 -0.68 -27.83 -15.52
CA ALA A 187 0.08 -27.14 -14.48
C ALA A 187 1.56 -27.04 -14.81
N LEU A 188 2.20 -28.16 -15.16
CA LEU A 188 3.63 -28.18 -15.50
C LEU A 188 3.89 -27.44 -16.81
N GLY A 189 3.03 -27.59 -17.82
CA GLY A 189 3.12 -26.86 -19.08
C GLY A 189 3.05 -25.35 -18.84
N GLY A 190 2.14 -24.90 -17.95
CA GLY A 190 2.02 -23.52 -17.52
C GLY A 190 3.29 -22.99 -16.85
N LEU A 191 3.79 -23.70 -15.83
CA LEU A 191 5.00 -23.32 -15.10
C LEU A 191 6.23 -23.24 -16.02
N ILE A 192 6.45 -24.27 -16.83
CA ILE A 192 7.62 -24.35 -17.74
C ILE A 192 7.50 -23.31 -18.85
N GLY A 193 6.34 -23.22 -19.51
CA GLY A 193 6.09 -22.27 -20.59
C GLY A 193 6.25 -20.82 -20.10
N GLY A 194 5.66 -20.49 -18.96
CA GLY A 194 5.79 -19.16 -18.37
C GLY A 194 7.22 -18.81 -17.97
N ALA A 195 7.96 -19.77 -17.42
CA ALA A 195 9.38 -19.58 -17.08
C ALA A 195 10.25 -19.34 -18.34
N ILE A 196 10.03 -20.09 -19.42
CA ILE A 196 10.76 -19.93 -20.69
C ILE A 196 10.48 -18.56 -21.29
N ILE A 197 9.21 -18.14 -21.39
CA ILE A 197 8.83 -16.84 -21.95
C ILE A 197 9.41 -15.70 -21.10
N ALA A 198 9.31 -15.80 -19.77
CA ALA A 198 9.89 -14.80 -18.87
C ALA A 198 11.40 -14.69 -19.05
N PHE A 199 12.11 -15.83 -19.17
CA PHE A 199 13.54 -15.85 -19.41
C PHE A 199 13.89 -15.19 -20.75
N ALA A 200 13.13 -15.45 -21.82
CA ALA A 200 13.32 -14.82 -23.12
C ALA A 200 13.13 -13.29 -23.04
N ILE A 201 12.08 -12.82 -22.33
CA ILE A 201 11.83 -11.38 -22.14
C ILE A 201 12.96 -10.73 -21.33
N ILE A 202 13.48 -11.41 -20.30
CA ILE A 202 14.62 -10.92 -19.53
C ILE A 202 15.86 -10.81 -20.42
N ARG A 203 16.14 -11.81 -21.26
CA ARG A 203 17.26 -11.78 -22.20
C ARG A 203 17.12 -10.64 -23.22
N LEU A 204 15.92 -10.42 -23.72
CA LEU A 204 15.62 -9.28 -24.59
C LEU A 204 15.90 -7.95 -23.88
N ARG A 205 15.45 -7.79 -22.63
CA ARG A 205 15.69 -6.57 -21.83
C ARG A 205 17.17 -6.33 -21.57
N VAL A 206 17.94 -7.39 -21.25
CA VAL A 206 19.39 -7.31 -21.09
C VAL A 206 20.08 -6.95 -22.41
N PHE A 207 19.63 -7.51 -23.54
CA PHE A 207 20.15 -7.17 -24.86
C PHE A 207 19.92 -5.71 -25.24
N ILE A 208 18.71 -5.19 -25.04
CA ILE A 208 18.36 -3.77 -25.27
C ILE A 208 19.28 -2.86 -24.45
N ARG A 209 19.53 -3.19 -23.18
CA ARG A 209 20.45 -2.44 -22.31
C ARG A 209 21.90 -2.47 -22.82
N ARG A 210 22.37 -3.61 -23.32
CA ARG A 210 23.71 -3.73 -23.93
C ARG A 210 23.89 -2.88 -25.18
N LEU A 211 22.80 -2.57 -25.88
CA LEU A 211 22.79 -1.63 -27.01
C LEU A 211 22.86 -0.15 -26.57
N GLY A 212 22.99 0.14 -25.28
CA GLY A 212 23.05 1.50 -24.73
C GLY A 212 21.68 2.16 -24.54
N MET A 213 20.58 1.43 -24.71
CA MET A 213 19.23 1.95 -24.47
C MET A 213 18.86 1.77 -22.99
N GLU A 214 19.25 2.74 -22.15
CA GLU A 214 18.98 2.74 -20.70
C GLU A 214 17.72 3.55 -20.33
N ASP A 215 16.81 3.79 -21.28
CA ASP A 215 15.56 4.52 -21.01
C ASP A 215 14.68 3.74 -20.04
N VAL A 216 14.39 4.38 -18.91
CA VAL A 216 13.54 3.83 -17.85
C VAL A 216 12.14 3.51 -18.37
N THR A 217 11.61 4.32 -19.28
CA THR A 217 10.25 4.18 -19.84
C THR A 217 10.12 2.89 -20.65
N ILE A 218 11.11 2.59 -21.52
CA ILE A 218 11.13 1.34 -22.33
C ILE A 218 11.17 0.12 -21.40
N HIS A 219 12.06 0.13 -20.42
CA HIS A 219 12.18 -0.98 -19.47
C HIS A 219 10.91 -1.19 -18.63
N MET A 220 10.24 -0.10 -18.26
CA MET A 220 8.96 -0.17 -17.54
C MET A 220 7.83 -0.71 -18.41
N LEU A 221 7.75 -0.27 -19.67
CA LEU A 221 6.76 -0.77 -20.62
C LEU A 221 6.90 -2.28 -20.84
N ILE A 222 8.12 -2.78 -21.09
CA ILE A 222 8.38 -4.21 -21.21
C ILE A 222 7.93 -4.95 -19.95
N GLN A 223 8.21 -4.40 -18.77
CA GLN A 223 7.85 -5.02 -17.49
C GLN A 223 6.33 -5.08 -17.26
N ILE A 224 5.59 -4.03 -17.66
CA ILE A 224 4.13 -3.98 -17.57
C ILE A 224 3.48 -4.96 -18.56
N LEU A 225 4.03 -5.08 -19.77
CA LEU A 225 3.52 -5.99 -20.79
C LEU A 225 3.83 -7.47 -20.49
N THR A 226 4.87 -7.75 -19.72
CA THR A 226 5.34 -9.11 -19.45
C THR A 226 4.25 -10.07 -18.95
N PRO A 227 3.43 -9.76 -17.93
CA PRO A 227 2.39 -10.68 -17.46
C PRO A 227 1.34 -10.99 -18.52
N PHE A 228 0.98 -10.03 -19.35
CA PHE A 228 0.01 -10.23 -20.44
C PHE A 228 0.55 -11.15 -21.52
N VAL A 229 1.80 -10.92 -21.94
CA VAL A 229 2.47 -11.78 -22.95
C VAL A 229 2.59 -13.21 -22.44
N ILE A 230 2.99 -13.40 -21.18
CA ILE A 230 3.11 -14.75 -20.61
C ILE A 230 1.74 -15.42 -20.55
N TYR A 231 0.73 -14.74 -20.01
CA TYR A 231 -0.61 -15.29 -19.85
C TYR A 231 -1.18 -15.73 -21.20
N LEU A 232 -1.25 -14.81 -22.17
CA LEU A 232 -1.83 -15.07 -23.48
C LEU A 232 -1.08 -16.16 -24.26
N SER A 233 0.26 -16.14 -24.20
CA SER A 233 1.04 -17.17 -24.90
C SER A 233 0.84 -18.55 -24.29
N VAL A 234 0.82 -18.68 -22.97
CA VAL A 234 0.66 -19.97 -22.29
C VAL A 234 -0.75 -20.51 -22.46
N GLU A 235 -1.78 -19.66 -22.33
CA GLU A 235 -3.18 -20.05 -22.54
C GLU A 235 -3.45 -20.47 -24.00
N HIS A 236 -2.79 -19.84 -24.97
CA HIS A 236 -2.87 -20.21 -26.38
C HIS A 236 -2.45 -21.68 -26.63
N PHE A 237 -1.51 -22.21 -25.85
CA PHE A 237 -1.09 -23.61 -25.89
C PHE A 237 -1.96 -24.52 -24.98
N HIS A 238 -3.08 -24.05 -24.50
CA HIS A 238 -3.99 -24.75 -23.58
C HIS A 238 -3.34 -25.16 -22.25
N PHE A 239 -2.29 -24.48 -21.81
CA PHE A 239 -1.70 -24.61 -20.49
C PHE A 239 -2.25 -23.54 -19.54
N SER A 240 -1.94 -23.65 -18.24
CA SER A 240 -2.41 -22.67 -17.25
C SER A 240 -1.63 -21.34 -17.38
N GLY A 241 -2.26 -20.32 -17.97
CA GLY A 241 -1.73 -18.97 -18.06
C GLY A 241 -1.44 -18.38 -16.67
N ILE A 242 -2.27 -18.69 -15.68
CA ILE A 242 -2.10 -18.27 -14.29
C ILE A 242 -0.80 -18.78 -13.69
N LEU A 243 -0.54 -20.11 -13.78
CA LEU A 243 0.72 -20.69 -13.32
C LEU A 243 1.91 -20.18 -14.12
N GLY A 244 1.72 -19.93 -15.42
CA GLY A 244 2.74 -19.33 -16.27
C GLY A 244 3.18 -17.96 -15.79
N VAL A 245 2.23 -17.11 -15.44
CA VAL A 245 2.50 -15.75 -14.93
C VAL A 245 3.20 -15.79 -13.58
N VAL A 246 2.78 -16.66 -12.67
CA VAL A 246 3.43 -16.86 -11.37
C VAL A 246 4.89 -17.29 -11.56
N ALA A 247 5.12 -18.31 -12.40
CA ALA A 247 6.48 -18.78 -12.73
C ALA A 247 7.33 -17.66 -13.33
N GLY A 248 6.74 -16.86 -14.24
CA GLY A 248 7.38 -15.69 -14.83
C GLY A 248 7.80 -14.66 -13.81
N GLY A 249 6.93 -14.35 -12.84
CA GLY A 249 7.24 -13.47 -11.72
C GLY A 249 8.42 -13.96 -10.88
N ILE A 250 8.45 -15.27 -10.56
CA ILE A 250 9.53 -15.90 -9.81
C ILE A 250 10.86 -15.83 -10.59
N VAL A 251 10.85 -16.09 -11.91
CA VAL A 251 12.04 -15.98 -12.78
C VAL A 251 12.58 -14.54 -12.79
N HIS A 252 11.70 -13.54 -12.89
CA HIS A 252 12.09 -12.12 -12.78
C HIS A 252 12.71 -11.79 -11.41
N ALA A 253 12.20 -12.37 -10.33
CA ALA A 253 12.78 -12.20 -9.00
C ALA A 253 14.19 -12.80 -8.90
N ILE A 254 14.43 -13.94 -9.53
CA ILE A 254 15.75 -14.60 -9.56
C ILE A 254 16.79 -13.73 -10.27
N GLU A 255 16.43 -13.18 -11.43
CA GLU A 255 17.34 -12.36 -12.20
C GLU A 255 17.64 -11.03 -11.54
N ARG A 256 16.64 -10.40 -10.91
CA ARG A 256 16.84 -9.16 -10.12
C ARG A 256 17.90 -9.32 -9.03
N ASP A 257 17.97 -10.48 -8.38
CA ASP A 257 18.96 -10.75 -7.33
C ASP A 257 20.36 -11.02 -7.90
N ARG A 258 20.46 -11.40 -9.19
CA ARG A 258 21.72 -11.63 -9.90
C ARG A 258 22.29 -10.35 -10.53
N GLU A 259 21.44 -9.39 -10.86
CA GLU A 259 21.88 -8.08 -11.37
C GLU A 259 22.56 -7.30 -10.27
N GLN A 260 23.90 -7.16 -10.35
CA GLN A 260 24.71 -6.46 -9.36
C GLN A 260 24.49 -4.93 -9.33
N SER A 261 23.78 -4.33 -10.29
CA SER A 261 23.42 -2.90 -10.28
C SER A 261 22.27 -2.59 -11.23
N PRO A 262 20.99 -2.71 -10.82
CA PRO A 262 19.96 -1.91 -11.46
C PRO A 262 20.23 -0.46 -11.09
N THR A 263 20.19 0.48 -12.04
CA THR A 263 20.21 1.91 -11.74
C THR A 263 19.15 2.19 -10.67
N ILE A 264 19.54 2.80 -9.56
CA ILE A 264 18.65 3.10 -8.41
C ILE A 264 17.35 3.78 -8.90
N LYS A 265 17.47 4.62 -9.93
CA LYS A 265 16.36 5.27 -10.62
C LYS A 265 15.33 4.29 -11.17
N LEU A 266 15.76 3.23 -11.87
CA LEU A 266 14.87 2.21 -12.43
C LEU A 266 14.13 1.45 -11.32
N GLN A 267 14.79 1.15 -10.21
CA GLN A 267 14.19 0.46 -9.07
C GLN A 267 13.12 1.31 -8.38
N ILE A 268 13.39 2.62 -8.17
CA ILE A 268 12.42 3.55 -7.57
C ILE A 268 11.20 3.70 -8.46
N VAL A 269 11.40 3.96 -9.76
CA VAL A 269 10.31 4.12 -10.72
C VAL A 269 9.49 2.83 -10.82
N SER A 270 10.15 1.66 -10.92
CA SER A 270 9.47 0.36 -10.97
C SER A 270 8.60 0.12 -9.75
N ASN A 271 9.12 0.33 -8.55
CA ASN A 271 8.34 0.12 -7.32
C ASN A 271 7.15 1.09 -7.23
N SER A 272 7.36 2.37 -7.56
CA SER A 272 6.28 3.37 -7.54
C SER A 272 5.20 3.07 -8.57
N THR A 273 5.59 2.73 -9.80
CA THR A 273 4.65 2.41 -10.88
C THR A 273 3.83 1.16 -10.56
N TRP A 274 4.48 0.08 -10.10
CA TRP A 274 3.78 -1.13 -9.69
C TRP A 274 2.85 -0.89 -8.51
N SER A 275 3.23 -0.07 -7.53
CA SER A 275 2.35 0.28 -6.41
C SER A 275 1.06 0.95 -6.87
N VAL A 276 1.14 1.88 -7.85
CA VAL A 276 -0.03 2.56 -8.41
C VAL A 276 -0.88 1.59 -9.24
N ILE A 277 -0.26 0.81 -10.12
CA ILE A 277 -0.97 -0.18 -10.95
C ILE A 277 -1.73 -1.17 -10.07
N LEU A 278 -1.08 -1.75 -9.06
CA LEU A 278 -1.70 -2.72 -8.16
C LEU A 278 -2.85 -2.09 -7.34
N PHE A 279 -2.68 -0.84 -6.89
CA PHE A 279 -3.73 -0.13 -6.20
C PHE A 279 -4.97 0.06 -7.08
N ILE A 280 -4.78 0.42 -8.36
CA ILE A 280 -5.86 0.58 -9.33
C ILE A 280 -6.50 -0.77 -9.65
N LEU A 281 -5.71 -1.79 -9.98
CA LEU A 281 -6.23 -3.11 -10.36
C LEU A 281 -7.02 -3.76 -9.22
N ASN A 282 -6.48 -3.76 -8.00
CA ASN A 282 -7.19 -4.27 -6.83
C ASN A 282 -8.48 -3.48 -6.56
N GLY A 283 -8.41 -2.14 -6.69
CA GLY A 283 -9.58 -1.29 -6.50
C GLY A 283 -10.68 -1.57 -7.54
N LEU A 284 -10.30 -1.73 -8.81
CA LEU A 284 -11.24 -2.07 -9.88
C LEU A 284 -11.94 -3.40 -9.60
N VAL A 285 -11.19 -4.41 -9.19
CA VAL A 285 -11.73 -5.73 -8.86
C VAL A 285 -12.82 -5.64 -7.78
N PHE A 286 -12.55 -4.94 -6.67
CA PHE A 286 -13.52 -4.83 -5.57
C PHE A 286 -14.70 -3.92 -5.92
N VAL A 287 -14.51 -2.85 -6.69
CA VAL A 287 -15.62 -2.01 -7.18
C VAL A 287 -16.50 -2.78 -8.16
N LEU A 288 -15.90 -3.54 -9.09
CA LEU A 288 -16.64 -4.41 -10.03
C LEU A 288 -17.41 -5.51 -9.29
N LEU A 289 -16.81 -6.11 -8.24
CA LEU A 289 -17.52 -7.03 -7.38
C LEU A 289 -18.78 -6.38 -6.78
N GLY A 290 -18.62 -5.18 -6.21
CA GLY A 290 -19.75 -4.43 -5.66
C GLY A 290 -20.82 -4.11 -6.70
N LEU A 291 -20.43 -3.79 -7.93
CA LEU A 291 -21.32 -3.47 -9.04
C LEU A 291 -22.19 -4.68 -9.46
N GLN A 292 -21.63 -5.89 -9.38
CA GLN A 292 -22.32 -7.13 -9.81
C GLN A 292 -23.29 -7.67 -8.75
N VAL A 293 -23.00 -7.45 -7.45
CA VAL A 293 -23.79 -8.02 -6.34
C VAL A 293 -25.28 -7.68 -6.42
N PRO A 294 -25.72 -6.42 -6.64
CA PRO A 294 -27.14 -6.09 -6.69
C PRO A 294 -27.89 -6.77 -7.85
N GLY A 295 -27.27 -6.89 -9.03
CA GLY A 295 -27.88 -7.55 -10.19
C GLY A 295 -28.15 -9.02 -9.93
N VAL A 296 -27.18 -9.74 -9.33
CA VAL A 296 -27.35 -11.16 -8.97
C VAL A 296 -28.32 -11.30 -7.80
N ALA A 297 -28.30 -10.38 -6.83
CA ALA A 297 -29.23 -10.39 -5.70
C ALA A 297 -30.69 -10.24 -6.17
N ASN A 298 -30.95 -9.30 -7.07
CA ASN A 298 -32.31 -9.09 -7.60
C ASN A 298 -32.82 -10.34 -8.31
N SER A 299 -31.99 -11.01 -9.13
CA SER A 299 -32.40 -12.25 -9.82
C SER A 299 -32.73 -13.39 -8.86
N ILE A 300 -32.17 -13.43 -7.67
CA ILE A 300 -32.48 -14.45 -6.63
C ILE A 300 -33.70 -14.04 -5.80
N PHE A 301 -33.78 -12.75 -5.38
CA PHE A 301 -34.83 -12.27 -4.51
C PHE A 301 -36.21 -12.18 -5.22
N GLU A 302 -36.20 -11.97 -6.54
CA GLU A 302 -37.42 -11.97 -7.37
C GLU A 302 -37.84 -13.38 -7.75
N ASN A 303 -36.99 -14.39 -7.61
CA ASN A 303 -37.33 -15.77 -7.96
C ASN A 303 -38.06 -16.45 -6.80
N ALA A 304 -39.38 -16.73 -7.03
CA ALA A 304 -40.24 -17.40 -6.05
C ALA A 304 -39.79 -18.83 -5.66
N ALA A 305 -38.84 -19.41 -6.39
CA ALA A 305 -38.30 -20.74 -6.09
C ALA A 305 -37.34 -20.75 -4.89
N PHE A 306 -36.84 -19.61 -4.46
CA PHE A 306 -35.89 -19.51 -3.37
C PHE A 306 -36.41 -18.69 -2.19
N ASN A 307 -36.32 -19.26 -1.00
CA ASN A 307 -36.59 -18.54 0.23
C ASN A 307 -35.32 -17.73 0.63
N ASN A 308 -35.42 -16.40 0.70
CA ASN A 308 -34.32 -15.51 1.02
C ASN A 308 -33.60 -15.83 2.34
N MET A 309 -34.36 -16.35 3.33
CA MET A 309 -33.79 -16.78 4.62
C MET A 309 -32.95 -18.04 4.46
N GLU A 310 -33.35 -18.97 3.63
CA GLU A 310 -32.61 -20.22 3.36
C GLU A 310 -31.30 -19.93 2.63
N VAL A 311 -31.33 -19.09 1.60
CA VAL A 311 -30.10 -18.69 0.86
C VAL A 311 -29.13 -17.98 1.76
N THR A 312 -29.59 -17.09 2.63
CA THR A 312 -28.72 -16.45 3.62
C THR A 312 -28.16 -17.48 4.60
N GLY A 313 -28.97 -18.46 5.01
CA GLY A 313 -28.54 -19.60 5.82
C GLY A 313 -27.41 -20.41 5.15
N TYR A 314 -27.55 -20.69 3.84
CA TYR A 314 -26.49 -21.37 3.06
C TYR A 314 -25.17 -20.64 3.07
N ILE A 315 -25.19 -19.32 2.83
CA ILE A 315 -23.97 -18.49 2.87
C ILE A 315 -23.29 -18.57 4.24
N ILE A 316 -24.07 -18.47 5.33
CA ILE A 316 -23.54 -18.52 6.70
C ILE A 316 -22.95 -19.90 7.00
N ILE A 317 -23.68 -20.98 6.71
CA ILE A 317 -23.24 -22.37 6.97
C ILE A 317 -21.97 -22.67 6.18
N ILE A 318 -21.92 -22.35 4.89
CA ILE A 318 -20.74 -22.56 4.04
C ILE A 318 -19.55 -21.75 4.55
N SER A 319 -19.76 -20.48 4.91
CA SER A 319 -18.69 -19.63 5.44
C SER A 319 -18.12 -20.17 6.75
N ILE A 320 -18.97 -20.57 7.69
CA ILE A 320 -18.53 -21.17 8.96
C ILE A 320 -17.78 -22.48 8.69
N SER A 321 -18.32 -23.33 7.82
CA SER A 321 -17.70 -24.62 7.48
C SER A 321 -16.32 -24.46 6.86
N LEU A 322 -16.11 -23.44 6.02
CA LEU A 322 -14.81 -23.09 5.44
C LEU A 322 -13.81 -22.68 6.52
N PHE A 323 -14.20 -21.85 7.51
CA PHE A 323 -13.33 -21.46 8.60
C PHE A 323 -13.04 -22.64 9.55
N VAL A 324 -14.03 -23.46 9.87
CA VAL A 324 -13.87 -24.65 10.73
C VAL A 324 -12.93 -25.66 10.07
N LEU A 325 -13.16 -25.97 8.79
CA LEU A 325 -12.31 -26.90 8.06
C LEU A 325 -10.84 -26.40 8.01
N ARG A 326 -10.65 -25.11 7.74
CA ARG A 326 -9.32 -24.47 7.74
C ARG A 326 -8.68 -24.55 9.13
N PHE A 327 -9.43 -24.26 10.19
CA PHE A 327 -8.93 -24.35 11.56
C PHE A 327 -8.45 -25.78 11.90
N ILE A 328 -9.27 -26.77 11.61
CA ILE A 328 -8.95 -28.18 11.86
C ILE A 328 -7.71 -28.58 11.05
N TRP A 329 -7.66 -28.20 9.76
CA TRP A 329 -6.53 -28.51 8.88
C TRP A 329 -5.21 -27.92 9.39
N VAL A 330 -5.21 -26.64 9.73
CA VAL A 330 -4.01 -25.94 10.25
C VAL A 330 -3.59 -26.55 11.58
N LEU A 331 -4.54 -26.87 12.46
CA LEU A 331 -4.27 -27.52 13.75
C LEU A 331 -3.61 -28.88 13.55
N VAL A 332 -4.19 -29.73 12.70
CA VAL A 332 -3.66 -31.09 12.41
C VAL A 332 -2.30 -31.02 11.74
N ALA A 333 -2.15 -30.18 10.71
CA ALA A 333 -0.90 -30.02 9.97
C ALA A 333 0.24 -29.51 10.87
N TRP A 334 -0.05 -28.56 11.76
CA TRP A 334 0.97 -28.06 12.70
C TRP A 334 1.31 -29.07 13.79
N TRP A 335 0.29 -29.73 14.34
CA TRP A 335 0.48 -30.74 15.39
C TRP A 335 1.25 -31.97 14.89
N THR A 336 0.95 -32.47 13.70
CA THR A 336 1.71 -33.57 13.06
C THR A 336 3.14 -33.14 12.74
N GLY A 337 3.35 -31.96 12.20
CA GLY A 337 4.68 -31.41 11.93
C GLY A 337 5.52 -31.25 13.21
N TRP A 338 4.92 -30.81 14.32
CA TRP A 338 5.58 -30.67 15.59
C TRP A 338 5.99 -32.03 16.19
N LYS A 339 5.14 -33.05 16.05
CA LYS A 339 5.49 -34.43 16.52
C LYS A 339 6.59 -35.08 15.70
N MET A 340 6.62 -34.81 14.37
CA MET A 340 7.57 -35.49 13.44
C MET A 340 8.94 -34.81 13.41
N LYS A 341 9.09 -33.53 13.66
CA LYS A 341 10.37 -32.82 13.64
C LYS A 341 10.79 -32.33 15.01
N LYS A 342 11.90 -32.91 15.54
CA LYS A 342 12.59 -32.38 16.72
C LYS A 342 13.07 -30.96 16.43
N GLY A 343 12.55 -29.95 17.16
CA GLY A 343 12.93 -28.53 17.03
C GLY A 343 11.86 -27.58 16.47
N MET A 344 10.69 -28.07 16.09
CA MET A 344 9.57 -27.21 15.77
C MET A 344 8.92 -26.61 17.04
N VAL A 345 8.56 -25.33 16.96
CA VAL A 345 7.86 -24.62 18.05
C VAL A 345 6.47 -25.24 18.24
N LYS A 346 6.09 -25.43 19.54
CA LYS A 346 4.75 -25.92 19.89
C LYS A 346 3.64 -25.09 19.25
N PRO A 347 2.55 -25.73 18.75
CA PRO A 347 1.43 -25.04 18.18
C PRO A 347 0.86 -23.95 19.10
N SER A 348 0.72 -22.74 18.58
CA SER A 348 0.10 -21.63 19.29
C SER A 348 -1.31 -21.44 18.77
N PHE A 349 -2.32 -21.57 19.64
CA PHE A 349 -3.73 -21.33 19.27
C PHE A 349 -3.95 -19.94 18.68
N LYS A 350 -3.18 -18.94 19.14
CA LYS A 350 -3.22 -17.59 18.58
C LYS A 350 -2.75 -17.57 17.12
N ALA A 351 -1.64 -18.22 16.80
CA ALA A 351 -1.12 -18.28 15.44
C ALA A 351 -2.06 -19.08 14.50
N ILE A 352 -2.63 -20.19 15.01
CA ILE A 352 -3.64 -20.97 14.28
C ILE A 352 -4.87 -20.11 14.00
N GLY A 353 -5.37 -19.37 14.99
CA GLY A 353 -6.50 -18.47 14.85
C GLY A 353 -6.24 -17.35 13.82
N ILE A 354 -5.04 -16.77 13.83
CA ILE A 354 -4.65 -15.75 12.82
C ILE A 354 -4.66 -16.35 11.41
N ILE A 355 -4.02 -17.51 11.20
CA ILE A 355 -3.97 -18.19 9.89
C ILE A 355 -5.39 -18.56 9.43
N THR A 356 -6.24 -19.03 10.34
CA THR A 356 -7.62 -19.41 10.05
C THR A 356 -8.44 -18.20 9.61
N VAL A 357 -8.46 -17.14 10.41
CA VAL A 357 -9.25 -15.92 10.11
C VAL A 357 -8.70 -15.18 8.90
N SER A 358 -7.41 -15.33 8.57
CA SER A 358 -6.84 -14.81 7.32
C SER A 358 -7.27 -15.57 6.05
N GLY A 359 -8.14 -16.55 6.13
CA GLY A 359 -8.70 -17.26 4.99
C GLY A 359 -9.83 -16.50 4.29
N VAL A 360 -9.58 -15.26 3.87
CA VAL A 360 -10.53 -14.42 3.10
C VAL A 360 -10.64 -14.92 1.68
N ARG A 361 -11.83 -14.89 1.12
CA ARG A 361 -12.08 -15.11 -0.30
C ARG A 361 -12.13 -13.76 -1.02
N GLY A 362 -11.68 -13.74 -2.27
CA GLY A 362 -11.49 -12.48 -3.00
C GLY A 362 -11.91 -12.53 -4.46
N ALA A 363 -11.17 -11.75 -5.23
CA ALA A 363 -11.42 -11.49 -6.64
C ALA A 363 -11.44 -12.74 -7.52
N VAL A 364 -10.51 -13.66 -7.30
CA VAL A 364 -10.39 -14.90 -8.09
C VAL A 364 -11.62 -15.78 -7.93
N THR A 365 -12.19 -15.84 -6.72
CA THR A 365 -13.43 -16.55 -6.43
C THR A 365 -14.60 -16.02 -7.25
N LEU A 366 -14.76 -14.70 -7.30
CA LEU A 366 -15.85 -14.09 -8.05
C LEU A 366 -15.65 -14.26 -9.56
N ALA A 367 -14.45 -13.97 -10.05
CA ALA A 367 -14.10 -14.16 -11.46
C ALA A 367 -14.41 -15.59 -11.91
N GLY A 368 -13.97 -16.59 -11.14
CA GLY A 368 -14.27 -17.99 -11.39
C GLY A 368 -15.77 -18.27 -11.44
N ALA A 369 -16.57 -17.72 -10.50
CA ALA A 369 -18.02 -17.92 -10.51
C ALA A 369 -18.69 -17.37 -11.77
N PHE A 370 -18.21 -16.25 -12.32
CA PHE A 370 -18.73 -15.69 -13.57
C PHE A 370 -18.33 -16.48 -14.81
N THR A 371 -17.25 -17.30 -14.76
CA THR A 371 -16.86 -18.18 -15.88
C THR A 371 -17.76 -19.42 -16.05
N LEU A 372 -18.71 -19.67 -15.15
CA LEU A 372 -19.67 -20.75 -15.32
C LEU A 372 -20.41 -20.57 -16.64
N PRO A 373 -20.49 -21.60 -17.50
CA PRO A 373 -21.18 -21.52 -18.78
C PRO A 373 -22.68 -21.27 -18.56
N PHE A 374 -23.35 -20.78 -19.59
CA PHE A 374 -24.79 -20.57 -19.56
C PHE A 374 -25.58 -21.85 -19.85
N VAL A 375 -24.99 -22.74 -20.67
CA VAL A 375 -25.61 -23.98 -21.15
C VAL A 375 -24.66 -25.16 -21.00
N LEU A 376 -25.20 -26.33 -20.87
CA LEU A 376 -24.49 -27.61 -20.91
C LEU A 376 -24.32 -28.10 -22.36
N ASP A 377 -23.59 -29.19 -22.60
CA ASP A 377 -23.39 -29.77 -23.93
C ASP A 377 -24.67 -30.29 -24.56
N ASP A 378 -25.67 -30.65 -23.77
CA ASP A 378 -26.99 -31.07 -24.22
C ASP A 378 -27.92 -29.88 -24.55
N GLY A 379 -27.45 -28.63 -24.43
CA GLY A 379 -28.23 -27.43 -24.67
C GLY A 379 -29.10 -26.97 -23.49
N SER A 380 -29.16 -27.71 -22.38
CA SER A 380 -29.88 -27.32 -21.19
C SER A 380 -29.16 -26.21 -20.43
N PRO A 381 -29.87 -25.35 -19.66
CA PRO A 381 -29.25 -24.32 -18.88
C PRO A 381 -28.37 -24.92 -17.78
N PHE A 382 -27.25 -24.22 -17.45
CA PHE A 382 -26.37 -24.66 -16.37
C PHE A 382 -27.13 -24.64 -15.02
N PRO A 383 -27.08 -25.72 -14.23
CA PRO A 383 -27.88 -25.88 -13.01
C PRO A 383 -27.55 -24.76 -11.99
N GLU A 384 -28.61 -24.05 -11.58
CA GLU A 384 -28.53 -23.05 -10.51
C GLU A 384 -27.38 -22.04 -10.60
N ARG A 385 -26.99 -21.64 -11.83
CA ARG A 385 -25.86 -20.75 -12.10
C ARG A 385 -25.93 -19.45 -11.28
N SER A 386 -27.08 -18.78 -11.26
CA SER A 386 -27.28 -17.54 -10.53
C SER A 386 -27.15 -17.73 -9.02
N LEU A 387 -27.66 -18.84 -8.47
CA LEU A 387 -27.54 -19.17 -7.06
C LEU A 387 -26.07 -19.43 -6.68
N ILE A 388 -25.33 -20.13 -7.50
CA ILE A 388 -23.89 -20.40 -7.29
C ILE A 388 -23.10 -19.09 -7.23
N ILE A 389 -23.35 -18.16 -8.17
CA ILE A 389 -22.70 -16.85 -8.20
C ILE A 389 -23.08 -16.03 -6.94
N PHE A 390 -24.35 -16.04 -6.53
CA PHE A 390 -24.82 -15.32 -5.36
C PHE A 390 -24.20 -15.86 -4.07
N ILE A 391 -24.14 -17.19 -3.91
CA ILE A 391 -23.48 -17.82 -2.76
C ILE A 391 -21.99 -17.46 -2.74
N ALA A 392 -21.30 -17.51 -3.89
CA ALA A 392 -19.90 -17.13 -3.96
C ALA A 392 -19.68 -15.68 -3.51
N ALA A 393 -20.47 -14.73 -4.02
CA ALA A 393 -20.40 -13.32 -3.63
C ALA A 393 -20.71 -13.13 -2.13
N GLY A 394 -21.73 -13.80 -1.62
CA GLY A 394 -22.09 -13.76 -0.20
C GLY A 394 -20.99 -14.29 0.73
N VAL A 395 -20.34 -15.40 0.35
CA VAL A 395 -19.21 -15.98 1.10
C VAL A 395 -17.99 -15.05 1.07
N ILE A 396 -17.71 -14.38 -0.06
CA ILE A 396 -16.66 -13.36 -0.15
C ILE A 396 -16.93 -12.24 0.87
N LEU A 397 -18.12 -11.66 0.85
CA LEU A 397 -18.50 -10.60 1.79
C LEU A 397 -18.47 -11.06 3.25
N ALA A 398 -19.01 -12.23 3.56
CA ALA A 398 -19.00 -12.79 4.92
C ALA A 398 -17.57 -13.00 5.42
N THR A 399 -16.70 -13.59 4.62
CA THR A 399 -15.31 -13.84 5.03
C THR A 399 -14.51 -12.55 5.17
N LEU A 400 -14.72 -11.53 4.32
CA LEU A 400 -14.14 -10.19 4.46
C LEU A 400 -14.58 -9.51 5.76
N MET A 401 -15.89 -9.56 6.08
CA MET A 401 -16.42 -8.98 7.33
C MET A 401 -15.85 -9.66 8.57
N VAL A 402 -15.88 -11.01 8.60
CA VAL A 402 -15.35 -11.79 9.71
C VAL A 402 -13.86 -11.46 9.94
N THR A 403 -13.06 -11.44 8.89
CA THR A 403 -11.64 -11.12 8.99
C THR A 403 -11.40 -9.69 9.44
N SER A 404 -12.16 -8.73 8.93
CA SER A 404 -12.05 -7.31 9.31
C SER A 404 -12.30 -7.08 10.81
N ILE A 405 -13.21 -7.86 11.41
CA ILE A 405 -13.56 -7.75 12.82
C ILE A 405 -12.58 -8.56 13.69
N PHE A 406 -12.37 -9.82 13.35
CA PHE A 406 -11.66 -10.75 14.24
C PHE A 406 -10.13 -10.70 14.11
N LEU A 407 -9.58 -10.40 12.93
CA LEU A 407 -8.13 -10.33 12.75
C LEU A 407 -7.46 -9.29 13.67
N PRO A 408 -7.97 -8.04 13.79
CA PRO A 408 -7.41 -7.05 14.72
C PRO A 408 -7.55 -7.46 16.20
N ILE A 409 -8.60 -8.21 16.54
CA ILE A 409 -8.84 -8.67 17.92
C ILE A 409 -7.83 -9.77 18.30
N ILE A 410 -7.67 -10.79 17.46
CA ILE A 410 -6.82 -11.94 17.72
C ILE A 410 -5.34 -11.57 17.63
N ALA A 411 -4.97 -10.71 16.68
CA ALA A 411 -3.59 -10.36 16.41
C ALA A 411 -3.02 -9.26 17.33
N ARG A 412 -3.83 -8.68 18.25
CA ARG A 412 -3.32 -7.73 19.26
C ARG A 412 -2.07 -8.29 19.93
N PRO A 413 -0.95 -7.58 19.94
CA PRO A 413 0.25 -8.07 20.63
C PRO A 413 -0.07 -8.21 22.12
N LYS A 414 0.10 -9.40 22.69
CA LYS A 414 0.33 -9.51 24.12
C LYS A 414 1.58 -8.69 24.41
N HIS A 415 1.55 -7.85 25.44
CA HIS A 415 2.74 -7.14 25.93
C HIS A 415 3.83 -8.17 26.31
N GLU A 416 4.56 -8.65 25.34
CA GLU A 416 5.79 -9.38 25.57
C GLU A 416 6.95 -8.39 25.41
N HIS A 417 7.72 -8.25 26.46
CA HIS A 417 8.92 -7.42 26.58
C HIS A 417 10.05 -7.71 25.57
N MET A 418 9.82 -8.55 24.55
CA MET A 418 10.82 -8.89 23.51
C MET A 418 10.93 -7.86 22.36
N GLY A 419 10.00 -6.92 22.24
CA GLY A 419 10.00 -5.92 21.17
C GLY A 419 10.84 -4.67 21.46
N GLU A 420 11.04 -4.33 22.73
CA GLU A 420 11.76 -3.11 23.13
C GLU A 420 13.23 -3.10 22.68
N ASN A 421 13.92 -4.24 22.78
CA ASN A 421 15.33 -4.31 22.41
C ASN A 421 15.59 -4.15 20.89
N LYS A 422 14.69 -4.56 20.02
CA LYS A 422 14.90 -4.46 18.56
C LYS A 422 14.58 -3.05 18.05
N VAL A 423 13.46 -2.48 18.49
CA VAL A 423 13.06 -1.12 18.16
C VAL A 423 14.06 -0.10 18.72
N GLU A 424 14.54 -0.34 19.93
CA GLU A 424 15.54 0.53 20.57
C GLU A 424 16.90 0.44 19.88
N ARG A 425 17.32 -0.74 19.39
CA ARG A 425 18.52 -0.90 18.56
C ARG A 425 18.41 -0.21 17.21
N GLU A 426 17.26 -0.37 16.51
CA GLU A 426 16.99 0.36 15.25
C GLU A 426 17.07 1.87 15.47
N LYS A 427 16.50 2.36 16.55
CA LYS A 427 16.51 3.77 16.93
C LYS A 427 17.92 4.28 17.23
N ARG A 428 18.69 3.56 18.05
CA ARG A 428 20.08 3.91 18.37
C ARG A 428 20.95 3.97 17.10
N ALA A 429 20.85 2.94 16.25
CA ALA A 429 21.59 2.90 15.00
C ALA A 429 21.23 4.08 14.07
N LEU A 430 19.94 4.42 13.99
CA LEU A 430 19.48 5.57 13.20
C LEU A 430 20.02 6.91 13.76
N ILE A 431 19.97 7.09 15.06
CA ILE A 431 20.50 8.29 15.72
C ILE A 431 22.01 8.39 15.52
N GLN A 432 22.72 7.28 15.68
CA GLN A 432 24.18 7.23 15.54
C GLN A 432 24.61 7.59 14.11
N SER A 433 23.99 7.00 13.08
CA SER A 433 24.30 7.32 11.67
C SER A 433 24.00 8.77 11.32
N GLN A 434 22.90 9.32 11.82
CA GLN A 434 22.55 10.72 11.57
C GLN A 434 23.44 11.70 12.34
N SER A 435 23.92 11.30 13.52
CA SER A 435 24.92 12.09 14.29
C SER A 435 26.29 12.12 13.60
N ALA A 436 26.68 11.02 12.94
CA ALA A 436 27.88 10.99 12.12
C ALA A 436 27.80 11.97 10.94
N ALA A 437 26.64 12.00 10.27
CA ALA A 437 26.40 12.98 9.20
C ALA A 437 26.50 14.43 9.67
N ILE A 438 25.95 14.74 10.85
CA ILE A 438 26.05 16.09 11.43
C ILE A 438 27.53 16.45 11.67
N LYS A 439 28.31 15.57 12.30
CA LYS A 439 29.73 15.78 12.57
C LYS A 439 30.53 16.02 11.28
N ALA A 440 30.26 15.26 10.22
CA ALA A 440 30.91 15.39 8.94
C ALA A 440 30.60 16.75 8.27
N VAL A 441 29.34 17.19 8.35
CA VAL A 441 28.96 18.53 7.84
C VAL A 441 29.59 19.64 8.69
N GLU A 442 29.58 19.48 10.02
CA GLU A 442 30.22 20.45 10.93
C GLU A 442 31.71 20.64 10.65
N SER A 443 32.45 19.55 10.38
CA SER A 443 33.88 19.60 10.02
C SER A 443 34.13 20.22 8.65
N SER A 444 33.13 20.32 7.79
CA SER A 444 33.23 20.88 6.43
C SER A 444 32.71 22.32 6.34
N ILE A 445 32.42 22.98 7.48
CA ILE A 445 31.91 24.36 7.49
C ILE A 445 33.01 25.33 7.12
N THR A 446 32.74 26.14 6.10
CA THR A 446 33.54 27.30 5.68
C THR A 446 32.71 28.58 5.82
N ASN A 447 33.34 29.75 5.69
CA ASN A 447 32.62 31.03 5.76
C ASN A 447 31.53 31.13 4.66
N ASP A 448 31.76 30.54 3.48
CA ASP A 448 30.91 30.66 2.30
C ASP A 448 29.72 29.67 2.34
N ASN A 449 29.90 28.49 2.96
CA ASN A 449 28.88 27.46 3.02
C ASN A 449 28.09 27.38 4.35
N ARG A 450 28.42 28.24 5.33
CA ARG A 450 27.93 28.19 6.71
C ARG A 450 26.41 28.19 6.81
N GLU A 451 25.68 29.01 6.03
CA GLU A 451 24.21 29.05 6.04
C GLU A 451 23.64 27.74 5.53
N THR A 452 24.22 27.17 4.50
CA THR A 452 23.82 25.90 3.89
C THR A 452 24.08 24.71 4.81
N ALA A 453 25.25 24.71 5.48
CA ALA A 453 25.58 23.69 6.47
C ALA A 453 24.61 23.68 7.65
N ILE A 454 24.26 24.85 8.21
CA ILE A 454 23.26 24.97 9.28
C ILE A 454 21.91 24.41 8.85
N LYS A 455 21.51 24.65 7.60
CA LYS A 455 20.26 24.11 7.04
C LYS A 455 20.25 22.57 7.00
N ILE A 456 21.37 21.97 6.57
CA ILE A 456 21.52 20.51 6.50
C ILE A 456 21.55 19.90 7.90
N ILE A 457 22.34 20.43 8.80
CA ILE A 457 22.42 20.02 10.21
C ILE A 457 21.02 20.07 10.86
N SER A 458 20.26 21.13 10.59
CA SER A 458 18.89 21.26 11.07
C SER A 458 17.98 20.14 10.55
N LYS A 459 18.05 19.77 9.25
CA LYS A 459 17.28 18.64 8.69
C LYS A 459 17.62 17.33 9.41
N TYR A 460 18.87 17.09 9.75
CA TYR A 460 19.30 15.90 10.47
C TYR A 460 18.85 15.90 11.94
N ASN A 461 18.94 17.03 12.62
CA ASN A 461 18.44 17.18 13.98
C ASN A 461 16.93 16.94 14.11
N VAL A 462 16.13 17.38 13.13
CA VAL A 462 14.69 17.05 13.06
C VAL A 462 14.47 15.55 12.95
N ARG A 463 15.26 14.84 12.14
CA ARG A 463 15.16 13.37 12.01
C ARG A 463 15.55 12.64 13.29
N ILE A 464 16.60 13.08 13.95
CA ILE A 464 17.04 12.54 15.25
C ILE A 464 15.92 12.71 16.30
N SER A 465 15.30 13.88 16.35
CA SER A 465 14.17 14.16 17.26
C SER A 465 12.96 13.29 16.96
N GLN A 466 12.65 13.08 15.68
CA GLN A 466 11.59 12.13 15.25
C GLN A 466 11.92 10.69 15.65
N ALA A 467 13.18 10.27 15.53
CA ALA A 467 13.63 8.95 15.97
C ALA A 467 13.57 8.81 17.50
N HIS A 468 13.89 9.83 18.26
CA HIS A 468 13.69 9.84 19.71
C HIS A 468 12.22 9.73 20.12
N ALA A 469 11.30 10.34 19.35
CA ALA A 469 9.88 10.29 19.59
C ALA A 469 9.21 8.94 19.24
N ALA A 470 9.83 8.14 18.36
CA ALA A 470 9.27 6.90 17.83
C ALA A 470 9.40 5.69 18.78
N GLY A 471 9.05 5.79 20.04
CA GLY A 471 9.17 4.63 20.94
C GLY A 471 8.27 4.64 22.18
N ASN A 472 7.75 5.79 22.55
CA ASN A 472 6.96 5.88 23.78
C ASN A 472 5.86 6.95 23.63
N GLN A 473 4.59 6.55 23.65
CA GLN A 473 3.46 7.50 23.51
C GLN A 473 3.50 8.60 24.58
N LYS A 474 4.03 8.29 25.75
CA LYS A 474 4.18 9.24 26.86
C LYS A 474 5.27 10.29 26.58
N ASN A 475 6.42 9.86 26.05
CA ASN A 475 7.51 10.76 25.65
C ASN A 475 7.13 11.59 24.42
N GLN A 476 6.31 11.03 23.50
CA GLN A 476 5.83 11.76 22.34
C GLN A 476 4.88 12.90 22.68
N SER A 477 4.05 12.73 23.73
CA SER A 477 3.18 13.80 24.23
C SER A 477 3.99 14.90 24.94
N GLU A 478 5.00 14.53 25.70
CA GLU A 478 5.86 15.45 26.42
C GLU A 478 6.77 16.28 25.49
N ILE A 479 7.37 15.64 24.50
CA ILE A 479 8.17 16.32 23.45
C ILE A 479 7.30 17.29 22.66
N ARG A 480 6.08 16.87 22.28
CA ARG A 480 5.11 17.74 21.62
C ARG A 480 4.68 18.93 22.48
N GLU A 481 4.49 18.72 23.76
CA GLU A 481 4.13 19.79 24.68
C GLU A 481 5.25 20.82 24.79
N LYS A 482 6.51 20.37 24.92
CA LYS A 482 7.69 21.23 24.95
C LYS A 482 7.89 21.98 23.63
N GLU A 483 7.70 21.29 22.49
CA GLU A 483 7.74 21.92 21.16
C GLU A 483 6.64 23.00 21.02
N ASN A 484 5.41 22.68 21.44
CA ASN A 484 4.31 23.63 21.42
C ASN A 484 4.56 24.84 22.31
N LYS A 485 5.18 24.66 23.48
CA LYS A 485 5.61 25.78 24.35
C LYS A 485 6.63 26.68 23.64
N ALA A 486 7.63 26.10 23.00
CA ALA A 486 8.63 26.87 22.26
C ALA A 486 8.00 27.64 21.07
N ARG A 487 7.05 27.01 20.36
CA ARG A 487 6.28 27.66 19.28
C ARG A 487 5.43 28.82 19.79
N LEU A 488 4.78 28.67 20.92
CA LEU A 488 3.96 29.74 21.53
C LEU A 488 4.84 30.93 21.95
N ILE A 489 6.02 30.69 22.56
CA ILE A 489 6.99 31.73 22.87
C ILE A 489 7.37 32.51 21.61
N GLY A 490 7.66 31.81 20.50
CA GLY A 490 7.99 32.40 19.21
C GLY A 490 6.85 33.26 18.64
N LEU A 491 5.62 32.73 18.63
CA LEU A 491 4.43 33.44 18.12
C LEU A 491 4.10 34.68 18.96
N GLU A 492 4.29 34.61 20.28
CA GLU A 492 4.08 35.75 21.18
C GLU A 492 5.16 36.85 20.96
N ALA A 493 6.40 36.45 20.70
CA ALA A 493 7.47 37.39 20.35
C ALA A 493 7.19 38.06 18.98
N GLU A 494 6.74 37.32 17.99
CA GLU A 494 6.31 37.88 16.70
C GLU A 494 5.19 38.93 16.90
N LYS A 495 4.18 38.61 17.69
CA LYS A 495 3.05 39.49 17.98
C LYS A 495 3.51 40.80 18.63
N ARG A 496 4.36 40.71 19.66
CA ARG A 496 4.94 41.88 20.31
C ARG A 496 5.76 42.74 19.37
N GLU A 497 6.58 42.13 18.52
CA GLU A 497 7.38 42.85 17.55
C GLU A 497 6.53 43.57 16.50
N ILE A 498 5.44 42.96 16.00
CA ILE A 498 4.49 43.65 15.11
C ILE A 498 3.90 44.88 15.75
N VAL A 499 3.42 44.74 17.02
CA VAL A 499 2.84 45.88 17.77
C VAL A 499 3.87 47.01 17.95
N ARG A 500 5.16 46.69 18.21
CA ARG A 500 6.25 47.63 18.26
C ARG A 500 6.46 48.37 16.94
N LEU A 501 6.56 47.61 15.84
CA LEU A 501 6.76 48.15 14.50
C LEU A 501 5.62 49.06 14.02
N VAL A 502 4.37 48.79 14.47
CA VAL A 502 3.22 49.64 14.18
C VAL A 502 3.27 50.93 15.01
N LYS A 503 3.69 50.87 16.32
CA LYS A 503 3.84 52.05 17.17
C LYS A 503 4.95 52.99 16.69
N GLU A 504 6.02 52.43 16.13
CA GLU A 504 7.15 53.15 15.58
C GLU A 504 6.89 53.62 14.13
N GLU A 505 5.67 53.43 13.60
CA GLU A 505 5.27 53.77 12.22
C GLU A 505 6.16 53.20 11.11
N LEU A 506 6.87 52.13 11.44
CA LEU A 506 7.83 51.44 10.50
C LEU A 506 7.20 50.49 9.53
N VAL A 507 5.88 50.23 9.69
CA VAL A 507 5.16 49.26 8.85
C VAL A 507 3.71 49.72 8.64
N ASP A 508 3.17 49.34 7.49
CA ASP A 508 1.79 49.63 7.11
C ASP A 508 0.80 48.85 8.02
N ARG A 509 -0.23 49.54 8.49
CA ARG A 509 -1.25 48.99 9.40
C ARG A 509 -2.02 47.83 8.77
N GLU A 510 -2.30 47.88 7.46
CA GLU A 510 -3.03 46.81 6.77
C GLU A 510 -2.16 45.53 6.68
N ALA A 511 -0.87 45.66 6.31
CA ALA A 511 0.06 44.54 6.26
C ALA A 511 0.31 43.93 7.66
N ALA A 512 0.40 44.76 8.68
CA ALA A 512 0.53 44.32 10.08
C ALA A 512 -0.71 43.55 10.56
N HIS A 513 -1.91 43.98 10.20
CA HIS A 513 -3.16 43.26 10.53
C HIS A 513 -3.21 41.87 9.93
N LEU A 514 -2.83 41.73 8.63
CA LEU A 514 -2.75 40.44 7.96
C LEU A 514 -1.73 39.48 8.61
N CYS A 515 -0.59 40.02 9.04
CA CYS A 515 0.42 39.24 9.77
C CYS A 515 -0.10 38.78 11.14
N LEU A 516 -0.81 39.65 11.89
CA LEU A 516 -1.43 39.29 13.16
C LEU A 516 -2.53 38.24 13.02
N GLU A 517 -3.37 38.32 11.98
CA GLU A 517 -4.35 37.27 11.69
C GLU A 517 -3.67 35.92 11.40
N HIS A 518 -2.55 35.93 10.66
CA HIS A 518 -1.78 34.72 10.40
C HIS A 518 -1.23 34.11 11.68
N ILE A 519 -0.64 34.93 12.56
CA ILE A 519 -0.14 34.49 13.88
C ILE A 519 -1.28 33.90 14.71
N ARG A 520 -2.44 34.54 14.75
CA ARG A 520 -3.62 34.03 15.47
C ARG A 520 -4.11 32.68 14.98
N ARG A 521 -4.04 32.43 13.66
CA ARG A 521 -4.34 31.12 13.07
C ARG A 521 -3.30 30.07 13.47
N MET A 522 -2.03 30.42 13.50
CA MET A 522 -0.95 29.51 13.93
C MET A 522 -1.07 29.20 15.44
N GLU A 523 -1.40 30.18 16.26
CA GLU A 523 -1.67 29.99 17.69
C GLU A 523 -2.83 29.02 17.93
N MET A 524 -3.94 29.16 17.20
CA MET A 524 -5.05 28.20 17.22
C MET A 524 -4.64 26.80 16.75
N ALA A 525 -3.74 26.70 15.78
CA ALA A 525 -3.25 25.40 15.29
C ALA A 525 -2.44 24.66 16.35
N VAL A 526 -1.70 25.40 17.18
CA VAL A 526 -0.90 24.86 18.28
C VAL A 526 -1.75 24.52 19.50
N THR A 527 -2.71 25.40 19.87
CA THR A 527 -3.50 25.27 21.10
C THR A 527 -4.74 24.40 20.95
N ASN A 528 -5.44 24.42 19.81
CA ASN A 528 -6.70 23.71 19.62
C ASN A 528 -6.88 23.14 18.20
N ARG A 529 -6.28 21.98 17.96
CA ARG A 529 -6.29 21.27 16.65
C ARG A 529 -7.69 21.04 16.07
N MET A 530 -8.69 20.79 16.91
CA MET A 530 -10.06 20.51 16.43
C MET A 530 -10.75 21.77 15.91
N LYS A 531 -10.62 22.89 16.62
CA LYS A 531 -11.15 24.19 16.16
C LYS A 531 -10.45 24.66 14.88
N TYR A 532 -9.14 24.44 14.77
CA TYR A 532 -8.36 24.78 13.58
C TYR A 532 -8.79 23.97 12.35
N ARG A 533 -8.97 22.64 12.48
CA ARG A 533 -9.45 21.78 11.40
C ARG A 533 -10.84 22.19 10.92
N ARG A 534 -11.74 22.52 11.82
CA ARG A 534 -13.08 23.00 11.50
C ARG A 534 -13.03 24.34 10.73
N LEU A 535 -12.15 25.25 11.14
CA LEU A 535 -11.94 26.53 10.48
C LEU A 535 -11.37 26.39 9.07
N ILE A 536 -10.37 25.52 8.87
CA ILE A 536 -9.82 25.22 7.54
C ILE A 536 -10.89 24.59 6.64
N PHE A 537 -11.69 23.65 7.16
CA PHE A 537 -12.76 23.03 6.39
C PHE A 537 -13.79 24.05 5.92
N ILE A 538 -14.19 24.97 6.77
CA ILE A 538 -15.11 26.06 6.43
C ILE A 538 -14.50 27.00 5.38
N LEU A 539 -13.20 27.34 5.51
CA LEU A 539 -12.50 28.20 4.55
C LEU A 539 -12.33 27.53 3.18
N LEU A 540 -12.08 26.21 3.14
CA LEU A 540 -12.01 25.44 1.91
C LEU A 540 -13.39 25.36 1.23
N LEU A 541 -14.45 25.09 1.98
CA LEU A 541 -15.82 25.11 1.50
C LEU A 541 -16.20 26.49 0.90
N LYS A 542 -15.85 27.57 1.62
CA LYS A 542 -16.07 28.94 1.13
C LYS A 542 -15.27 29.26 -0.14
N LYS A 543 -14.04 28.74 -0.23
CA LYS A 543 -13.17 28.90 -1.42
C LYS A 543 -13.69 28.15 -2.65
N VAL A 544 -14.29 26.98 -2.46
CA VAL A 544 -14.94 26.20 -3.51
C VAL A 544 -16.23 26.89 -3.97
N LEU A 545 -17.05 27.35 -3.03
CA LEU A 545 -18.31 28.05 -3.31
C LEU A 545 -18.09 29.42 -4.00
N VAL A 546 -17.02 30.14 -3.63
CA VAL A 546 -16.69 31.44 -4.24
C VAL A 546 -16.01 31.27 -5.61
N LYS A 547 -15.31 30.16 -5.83
CA LYS A 547 -14.67 29.86 -7.14
C LYS A 547 -15.70 29.46 -8.21
N SER A 548 -16.80 28.83 -7.82
CA SER A 548 -17.92 28.53 -8.73
C SER A 548 -18.73 29.78 -9.14
N GLY A 549 -18.68 30.85 -8.34
CA GLY A 549 -19.37 32.13 -8.63
C GLY A 549 -18.53 33.19 -9.38
N LYS A 550 -17.21 33.00 -9.50
CA LYS A 550 -16.29 34.01 -10.10
C LYS A 550 -15.76 33.65 -11.49
N LEU A 551 -16.48 32.86 -12.27
CA LEU A 551 -16.11 32.56 -13.66
C LEU A 551 -16.41 33.72 -14.64
N PHE A 552 -16.93 34.85 -14.15
CA PHE A 552 -17.23 36.05 -14.97
C PHE A 552 -16.76 37.30 -14.23
N LEU A 553 -15.51 37.72 -14.38
CA LEU A 553 -15.16 39.16 -14.31
C LEU A 553 -13.66 39.36 -14.61
N SER A 554 -13.41 39.96 -15.75
CA SER A 554 -12.11 40.47 -16.23
C SER A 554 -11.73 41.74 -15.45
N LYS A 555 -10.80 41.61 -14.50
CA LYS A 555 -9.95 42.70 -14.00
C LYS A 555 -8.68 42.11 -13.36
N LYS A 556 -7.81 41.57 -14.23
CA LYS A 556 -6.75 40.68 -13.75
C LYS A 556 -5.36 41.35 -13.58
N ARG A 557 -5.12 42.54 -14.13
CA ARG A 557 -3.77 43.16 -14.07
C ARG A 557 -3.53 44.05 -12.85
N GLU A 558 -4.44 44.92 -12.50
CA GLU A 558 -4.28 45.82 -11.33
C GLU A 558 -4.30 45.06 -9.97
N LEU A 559 -5.10 43.99 -9.87
CA LEU A 559 -5.14 43.14 -8.68
C LEU A 559 -3.83 42.36 -8.48
N ILE A 560 -3.06 42.06 -9.52
CA ILE A 560 -1.80 41.34 -9.43
C ILE A 560 -0.66 42.26 -8.97
N GLU A 561 -0.62 43.50 -9.39
CA GLU A 561 0.40 44.46 -8.97
C GLU A 561 0.21 44.88 -7.50
N GLN A 562 -1.01 45.21 -7.09
CA GLN A 562 -1.31 45.48 -5.68
C GLN A 562 -1.02 44.26 -4.76
N SER A 563 -1.24 43.04 -5.25
CA SER A 563 -0.94 41.84 -4.46
C SER A 563 0.56 41.59 -4.31
N LYS A 564 1.39 41.98 -5.28
CA LYS A 564 2.86 41.91 -5.20
C LYS A 564 3.43 42.91 -4.22
N GLU A 565 2.98 44.13 -4.23
CA GLU A 565 3.43 45.16 -3.30
C GLU A 565 3.04 44.83 -1.85
N ARG A 566 1.82 44.34 -1.60
CA ARG A 566 1.39 43.83 -0.29
C ARG A 566 2.25 42.65 0.18
N LEU A 567 2.60 41.73 -0.73
CA LEU A 567 3.45 40.58 -0.42
C LEU A 567 4.86 41.03 0.01
N HIS A 568 5.47 42.01 -0.67
CA HIS A 568 6.77 42.56 -0.28
C HIS A 568 6.74 43.22 1.10
N LYS A 569 5.71 43.99 1.40
CA LYS A 569 5.52 44.61 2.74
C LYS A 569 5.37 43.53 3.83
N MET A 570 4.61 42.47 3.57
CA MET A 570 4.46 41.34 4.50
C MET A 570 5.78 40.57 4.71
N ILE A 571 6.57 40.36 3.67
CA ILE A 571 7.88 39.69 3.77
C ILE A 571 8.83 40.47 4.68
N ALA A 572 8.88 41.79 4.53
CA ALA A 572 9.72 42.64 5.38
C ALA A 572 9.34 42.57 6.88
N ILE A 573 8.04 42.55 7.17
CA ILE A 573 7.51 42.35 8.54
C ILE A 573 7.92 40.96 9.06
N LYS A 574 7.67 39.91 8.28
CA LYS A 574 7.97 38.53 8.68
C LYS A 574 9.47 38.29 8.92
N LEU A 575 10.36 38.94 8.19
CA LEU A 575 11.80 38.86 8.44
C LEU A 575 12.21 39.44 9.80
N LYS A 576 11.63 40.58 10.18
CA LYS A 576 11.91 41.21 11.48
C LYS A 576 11.31 40.39 12.64
N THR A 577 10.07 39.95 12.49
CA THR A 577 9.37 39.19 13.53
C THR A 577 9.98 37.81 13.76
N ALA A 578 10.39 37.10 12.69
CA ALA A 578 11.06 35.81 12.80
C ALA A 578 12.42 35.90 13.53
N LYS A 579 13.16 36.99 13.34
CA LYS A 579 14.40 37.23 14.10
C LYS A 579 14.12 37.48 15.60
N ALA A 580 13.05 38.22 15.91
CA ALA A 580 12.63 38.46 17.29
C ALA A 580 12.18 37.15 17.97
N ALA A 581 11.45 36.29 17.23
CA ALA A 581 11.06 34.96 17.72
C ALA A 581 12.29 34.10 18.07
N ILE A 582 13.29 34.01 17.20
CA ILE A 582 14.50 33.25 17.46
C ILE A 582 15.22 33.75 18.73
N ARG A 583 15.34 35.07 18.91
CA ARG A 583 16.00 35.66 20.08
C ARG A 583 15.25 35.26 21.35
N GLU A 584 13.95 35.46 21.39
CA GLU A 584 13.13 35.19 22.55
C GLU A 584 13.07 33.70 22.92
N ILE A 585 13.00 32.80 21.93
CA ILE A 585 13.08 31.36 22.15
C ILE A 585 14.41 30.99 22.79
N LYS A 586 15.54 31.55 22.31
CA LYS A 586 16.87 31.30 22.90
C LYS A 586 16.99 31.78 24.35
N GLU A 587 16.37 32.91 24.66
CA GLU A 587 16.43 33.52 26.01
C GLU A 587 15.52 32.82 27.03
N LYS A 588 14.33 32.40 26.61
CA LYS A 588 13.30 31.85 27.51
C LYS A 588 13.29 30.35 27.66
N THR A 589 14.08 29.61 26.84
CA THR A 589 14.10 28.15 26.91
C THR A 589 15.05 27.65 27.99
N SER A 590 14.56 26.73 28.83
CA SER A 590 15.37 26.11 29.89
C SER A 590 16.51 25.25 29.31
N PRO A 591 17.62 25.04 30.05
CA PRO A 591 18.73 24.21 29.62
C PRO A 591 18.33 22.80 29.18
N ASP A 592 17.32 22.20 29.84
CA ASP A 592 16.83 20.86 29.58
C ASP A 592 16.00 20.77 28.28
N ASP A 593 15.40 21.87 27.83
CA ASP A 593 14.57 21.94 26.64
C ASP A 593 15.30 22.48 25.40
N LYS A 594 16.62 22.78 25.51
CA LYS A 594 17.44 23.34 24.42
C LYS A 594 17.40 22.51 23.13
N GLY A 595 17.44 21.18 23.24
CA GLY A 595 17.39 20.30 22.08
C GLY A 595 16.09 20.42 21.26
N ILE A 596 14.96 20.61 21.96
CA ILE A 596 13.64 20.71 21.33
C ILE A 596 13.41 22.12 20.78
N SER A 597 13.88 23.16 21.49
CA SER A 597 13.76 24.54 21.03
C SER A 597 14.60 24.81 19.76
N LEU A 598 15.72 24.10 19.56
CA LEU A 598 16.51 24.16 18.34
C LEU A 598 15.70 23.78 17.10
N ILE A 599 14.73 22.90 17.21
CA ILE A 599 13.84 22.50 16.08
C ILE A 599 13.03 23.73 15.63
N VAL A 600 12.41 24.43 16.59
CA VAL A 600 11.58 25.61 16.30
C VAL A 600 12.45 26.76 15.78
N ILE A 601 13.64 26.97 16.35
CA ILE A 601 14.62 27.96 15.87
C ILE A 601 15.04 27.65 14.43
N ALA A 602 15.24 26.38 14.11
CA ALA A 602 15.60 25.95 12.75
C ALA A 602 14.48 26.22 11.74
N GLU A 603 13.22 26.03 12.12
CA GLU A 603 12.06 26.37 11.28
C GLU A 603 11.99 27.87 10.99
N TYR A 604 12.22 28.72 12.00
CA TYR A 604 12.31 30.16 11.80
C TYR A 604 13.51 30.57 10.95
N SER A 605 14.67 29.94 11.13
CA SER A 605 15.86 30.19 10.33
C SER A 605 15.63 29.80 8.85
N PHE A 606 14.96 28.67 8.61
CA PHE A 606 14.54 28.26 7.27
C PHE A 606 13.56 29.26 6.65
N LEU A 607 12.57 29.73 7.41
CA LEU A 607 11.64 30.76 6.96
C LEU A 607 12.37 32.03 6.56
N ILE A 608 13.33 32.50 7.37
CA ILE A 608 14.15 33.67 7.05
C ILE A 608 14.93 33.47 5.76
N SER A 609 15.57 32.30 5.59
CA SER A 609 16.35 31.99 4.39
C SER A 609 15.48 31.97 3.13
N ARG A 610 14.26 31.39 3.23
CA ARG A 610 13.27 31.35 2.15
C ARG A 610 12.79 32.75 1.78
N LEU A 611 12.41 33.56 2.75
CA LEU A 611 11.94 34.94 2.53
C LEU A 611 13.03 35.86 1.95
N LYS A 612 14.30 35.63 2.31
CA LYS A 612 15.44 36.36 1.70
C LYS A 612 15.68 35.93 0.25
N ARG A 613 15.43 34.66 -0.09
CA ARG A 613 15.57 34.14 -1.47
C ARG A 613 14.52 34.70 -2.41
N ASP A 614 13.27 34.77 -1.96
CA ASP A 614 12.16 35.37 -2.73
C ASP A 614 12.41 36.87 -3.02
N ASN A 615 13.27 37.53 -2.24
CA ASN A 615 13.64 38.93 -2.39
C ASN A 615 14.94 39.17 -3.21
N LYS A 616 15.71 38.10 -3.55
CA LYS A 616 16.96 38.18 -4.35
C LYS A 616 16.91 37.17 -5.50
N MET A 617 16.33 37.57 -6.60
CA MET A 617 16.31 36.80 -7.86
C MET A 617 17.65 36.76 -8.61
N VAL A 618 18.80 36.99 -7.95
CA VAL A 618 20.12 36.96 -8.59
C VAL A 618 21.18 36.48 -7.60
N ARG A 619 21.36 35.16 -7.49
CA ARG A 619 22.61 34.47 -7.06
C ARG A 619 22.35 32.97 -6.86
N GLY A 620 21.92 32.25 -7.93
CA GLY A 620 21.41 30.89 -7.80
C GLY A 620 22.46 29.76 -7.90
N HIS A 621 23.52 29.92 -8.66
CA HIS A 621 24.35 28.77 -9.06
C HIS A 621 25.37 28.31 -7.99
N GLU A 622 26.03 29.22 -7.27
CA GLU A 622 27.04 28.83 -6.27
C GLU A 622 26.42 28.17 -5.00
N GLN A 623 25.27 28.65 -4.54
CA GLN A 623 24.61 28.08 -3.35
C GLN A 623 24.02 26.68 -3.58
N VAL A 624 23.58 26.36 -4.79
CA VAL A 624 23.07 25.04 -5.16
C VAL A 624 24.24 24.02 -5.14
N ASN A 625 25.41 24.38 -5.60
CA ASN A 625 26.57 23.50 -5.56
C ASN A 625 26.99 23.18 -4.13
N PHE A 626 27.08 24.18 -3.22
CA PHE A 626 27.39 23.94 -1.81
C PHE A 626 26.37 23.09 -1.08
N GLU A 627 25.09 23.26 -1.38
CA GLU A 627 24.04 22.41 -0.77
C GLU A 627 24.19 20.94 -1.20
N ARG A 628 24.46 20.70 -2.46
CA ARG A 628 24.70 19.38 -3.01
C ARG A 628 25.94 18.72 -2.42
N ASP A 629 27.04 19.42 -2.38
CA ASP A 629 28.34 18.91 -1.89
C ASP A 629 28.26 18.54 -0.39
N LEU A 630 27.66 19.40 0.42
CA LEU A 630 27.43 19.10 1.83
C LEU A 630 26.43 17.98 2.08
N GLN A 631 25.41 17.82 1.21
CA GLN A 631 24.50 16.68 1.28
C GLN A 631 25.22 15.38 0.94
N TYR A 632 26.13 15.36 -0.05
CA TYR A 632 26.95 14.19 -0.36
C TYR A 632 27.88 13.82 0.80
N ILE A 633 28.54 14.79 1.43
CA ILE A 633 29.37 14.57 2.62
C ILE A 633 28.55 13.92 3.75
N ALA A 634 27.35 14.43 4.00
CA ALA A 634 26.46 13.90 5.02
C ALA A 634 25.99 12.46 4.70
N ILE A 635 25.61 12.19 3.46
CA ILE A 635 25.15 10.89 2.99
C ILE A 635 26.29 9.86 3.06
N GLN A 636 27.51 10.25 2.68
CA GLN A 636 28.66 9.37 2.75
C GLN A 636 28.99 9.01 4.20
N ALA A 637 28.99 9.99 5.09
CA ALA A 637 29.24 9.75 6.52
C ALA A 637 28.17 8.84 7.17
N GLU A 638 26.88 8.95 6.76
CA GLU A 638 25.86 8.01 7.20
C GLU A 638 26.13 6.59 6.70
N ARG A 639 26.61 6.45 5.46
CA ARG A 639 26.91 5.16 4.83
C ARG A 639 28.08 4.48 5.53
N ASP A 640 29.13 5.23 5.80
CA ASP A 640 30.34 4.74 6.47
C ASP A 640 29.98 4.29 7.88
N GLU A 641 29.25 5.10 8.66
CA GLU A 641 28.81 4.74 10.01
C GLU A 641 27.92 3.46 10.03
N VAL A 642 27.03 3.29 9.03
CA VAL A 642 26.23 2.07 8.91
C VAL A 642 27.09 0.86 8.57
N GLN A 643 28.17 1.05 7.79
CA GLN A 643 29.15 0.01 7.49
C GLN A 643 29.92 -0.39 8.76
N ASP A 644 30.43 0.58 9.50
CA ASP A 644 31.18 0.38 10.74
C ASP A 644 30.33 -0.35 11.78
N MET A 645 29.10 0.10 12.01
CA MET A 645 28.16 -0.58 12.91
C MET A 645 27.86 -2.04 12.50
N PHE A 646 27.86 -2.32 11.20
CA PHE A 646 27.65 -3.69 10.70
C PHE A 646 28.90 -4.55 10.89
N GLU A 647 30.10 -4.02 10.63
CA GLU A 647 31.38 -4.71 10.82
C GLU A 647 31.67 -5.01 12.29
N GLU A 648 31.34 -4.08 13.18
CA GLU A 648 31.40 -4.27 14.64
C GLU A 648 30.34 -5.24 15.19
N GLY A 649 29.37 -5.67 14.37
CA GLY A 649 28.29 -6.56 14.77
C GLY A 649 27.23 -5.91 15.67
N THR A 650 27.22 -4.58 15.81
CA THR A 650 26.26 -3.83 16.61
C THR A 650 24.86 -3.83 15.97
N ILE A 651 24.79 -3.94 14.63
CA ILE A 651 23.55 -4.05 13.86
C ILE A 651 23.53 -5.32 13.01
N SER A 652 22.32 -5.87 12.80
CA SER A 652 22.14 -7.05 11.95
C SER A 652 22.22 -6.70 10.47
N PHE A 653 22.54 -7.68 9.62
CA PHE A 653 22.52 -7.54 8.15
C PHE A 653 21.20 -6.95 7.62
N GLU A 654 20.07 -7.42 8.16
CA GLU A 654 18.72 -6.94 7.77
C GLU A 654 18.56 -5.44 8.07
N LEU A 655 19.05 -4.97 9.21
CA LEU A 655 18.98 -3.57 9.61
C LEU A 655 19.94 -2.71 8.78
N ALA A 656 21.18 -3.17 8.57
CA ALA A 656 22.15 -2.48 7.72
C ALA A 656 21.63 -2.31 6.28
N GLN A 657 21.01 -3.36 5.72
CA GLN A 657 20.41 -3.31 4.38
C GLN A 657 19.27 -2.30 4.31
N LYS A 658 18.38 -2.28 5.32
CA LYS A 658 17.27 -1.31 5.41
C LYS A 658 17.78 0.13 5.49
N MET A 659 18.79 0.38 6.31
CA MET A 659 19.40 1.72 6.45
C MET A 659 20.09 2.17 5.17
N ARG A 660 20.87 1.29 4.51
CA ARG A 660 21.48 1.58 3.20
C ARG A 660 20.45 1.91 2.13
N GLN A 661 19.32 1.19 2.11
CA GLN A 661 18.23 1.49 1.16
C GLN A 661 17.65 2.89 1.37
N HIS A 662 17.45 3.32 2.62
CA HIS A 662 16.99 4.68 2.93
C HIS A 662 18.02 5.74 2.57
N ILE A 663 19.33 5.46 2.74
CA ILE A 663 20.43 6.34 2.34
C ILE A 663 20.46 6.49 0.80
N ASN A 664 20.35 5.38 0.07
CA ASN A 664 20.35 5.37 -1.40
C ASN A 664 19.16 6.16 -1.99
N ILE A 665 17.97 6.07 -1.38
CA ILE A 665 16.80 6.87 -1.81
C ILE A 665 17.08 8.37 -1.65
N ARG A 666 17.75 8.78 -0.57
CA ARG A 666 18.12 10.18 -0.35
C ARG A 666 19.18 10.67 -1.32
N GLU A 667 20.17 9.84 -1.62
CA GLU A 667 21.19 10.13 -2.61
C GLU A 667 20.59 10.35 -4.00
N ALA A 668 19.64 9.49 -4.42
CA ALA A 668 18.93 9.63 -5.69
C ALA A 668 18.17 10.96 -5.78
N ASN A 669 17.54 11.41 -4.69
CA ASN A 669 16.83 12.69 -4.66
C ASN A 669 17.79 13.89 -4.80
N VAL A 670 19.01 13.79 -4.26
CA VAL A 670 20.05 14.83 -4.40
C VAL A 670 20.57 14.91 -5.83
N VAL A 671 20.64 13.78 -6.54
CA VAL A 671 21.06 13.71 -7.95
C VAL A 671 19.98 14.30 -8.88
N ASP A 672 18.69 14.00 -8.62
CA ASP A 672 17.58 14.49 -9.47
C ASP A 672 17.36 16.01 -9.32
N GLU A 673 17.57 16.61 -8.15
CA GLU A 673 17.50 18.08 -7.97
C GLU A 673 18.53 18.82 -8.84
N GLY A 674 19.63 18.16 -9.25
CA GLY A 674 20.67 18.73 -10.12
C GLY A 674 20.43 18.55 -11.63
N SER A 675 19.46 17.73 -12.05
CA SER A 675 19.21 17.44 -13.48
C SER A 675 18.16 18.33 -14.13
N TYR A 676 17.51 19.23 -13.40
CA TYR A 676 16.53 20.20 -13.94
C TYR A 676 17.16 21.54 -14.36
N ASP A 677 18.49 21.70 -14.21
CA ASP A 677 19.24 22.94 -14.55
C ASP A 677 20.07 22.80 -15.84
N HIS A 678 19.76 21.87 -16.73
CA HIS A 678 20.38 21.77 -18.06
C HIS A 678 19.36 21.79 -19.18
#